data_a19b5c31da23778f5dfa4d2439463a7f
#
_entry.id   a19b5c31da23778f5dfa4d2439463a7f
#
_cell.length_a   1.000
_cell.length_b   1.000
_cell.length_c   1.000
_cell.angle_alpha   90.00
_cell.angle_beta   90.00
_cell.angle_gamma   90.00
#
_symmetry.space_group_name_H-M   'P 1'
#
loop_
_entity.id
_entity.type
_entity.pdbx_description
1 polymer ?
#
loop_
_entity_poly.entity_id
_entity_poly.type
_entity_poly.pdbx_seq_one_letter_code
_entity_poly.pdbx_strand_id
1 'polypeptide(L)'
;MSTQINDRIALPPKDAQKTNMTCHFCIVGCGYHAYKWDHNTEGGRAPDQNALGLDFRTQLPPFATTLTRAMTNTITDKAGKKWNIMIVPDKECVVNSGLSSTRGGKMASYMYTHDGIGRERLKHPRIKRGDQWLDTSWEQALAIYAGLTKKILDNDGPDGLFYDCFDHGGAGGGFENTWGTGKLMFSALKTPMVRIHNRPAYNSECHATRDMGVGELNNSYEDAQLADCILCTGANPYETQTNYFLNHWVANLSGSTVDKKKKWFPGETAAAAKIIIVDPRRSATVAICEQVAGKENVLHLDIQPGTDTALFNTLFTYVVQQGWIAKDFIAKHTSGYDDAVKTNRRSLEDGAKATGLTAAQIRQAAEWAYKPKASGHRPRTFHPYEKGIIWGNDNYVIQSALVSLVLATENVGRRGTGVCRLGGHQEGYTRPPYPGNSKIYIDQEVIAGKGLMYTLWGTNPYQTTLNAEQHRLMLSKRAKIVDEAIARARGASTEQLVDVIYNACKYQGGMFVAAMNLYPTQLADDAHLLFPATHPGEMNLTSMNGERRLRLSEKFMDPPGSAKPDCLIAADIANTLKAMYQKDGKADMVKRFDGFNWETEEDAFNDGFRRAGRPGVEPIDSQGGDTGYLATYELLRKAGNNGVQLPIKAVKDGKLIGTEMEYADGKFSTGDGKAHFKPAPWNGLPKMVADQKAKYKFWINQGRANEVWQTA
;
A
#
# COMPACT_ATOMS: atom_id res chain seq x y z
N MET A 1 -37.54 -13.99 25.77
CA MET A 1 -37.42 -14.47 24.39
C MET A 1 -35.98 -14.89 24.19
N SER A 2 -35.70 -16.20 24.02
CA SER A 2 -34.35 -16.65 23.67
C SER A 2 -34.13 -16.25 22.25
N THR A 3 -33.22 -15.34 22.01
CA THR A 3 -32.69 -15.07 20.66
C THR A 3 -31.92 -16.31 20.23
N GLN A 4 -32.54 -17.17 19.43
CA GLN A 4 -31.82 -18.24 18.75
C GLN A 4 -30.77 -17.61 17.84
N ILE A 5 -29.52 -17.74 18.21
CA ILE A 5 -28.41 -17.36 17.34
C ILE A 5 -28.41 -18.36 16.19
N ASN A 6 -28.76 -17.90 15.00
CA ASN A 6 -28.70 -18.73 13.80
C ASN A 6 -27.31 -18.69 13.23
N ASP A 7 -26.46 -19.64 13.60
CA ASP A 7 -25.09 -19.81 13.09
C ASP A 7 -25.02 -20.49 11.72
N ARG A 8 -26.16 -20.76 11.10
CA ARG A 8 -26.23 -21.41 9.81
C ARG A 8 -25.57 -20.54 8.72
N ILE A 9 -24.66 -21.12 7.96
CA ILE A 9 -24.03 -20.53 6.79
C ILE A 9 -24.72 -21.11 5.55
N ALA A 10 -25.35 -20.24 4.74
CA ALA A 10 -25.88 -20.61 3.45
C ALA A 10 -24.73 -20.90 2.49
N LEU A 11 -24.75 -22.04 1.80
CA LEU A 11 -23.72 -22.44 0.85
C LEU A 11 -24.05 -21.93 -0.56
N PRO A 12 -23.05 -21.51 -1.35
CA PRO A 12 -23.27 -21.13 -2.74
C PRO A 12 -23.69 -22.35 -3.57
N PRO A 13 -24.81 -22.29 -4.31
CA PRO A 13 -25.19 -23.34 -5.22
C PRO A 13 -24.18 -23.49 -6.36
N LYS A 14 -24.25 -24.58 -7.11
CA LYS A 14 -23.26 -24.93 -8.14
C LYS A 14 -23.11 -23.89 -9.24
N ASP A 15 -24.20 -23.19 -9.54
CA ASP A 15 -24.32 -22.12 -10.54
C ASP A 15 -24.08 -20.72 -9.98
N ALA A 16 -23.66 -20.59 -8.72
CA ALA A 16 -23.29 -19.29 -8.14
C ALA A 16 -22.23 -18.59 -8.99
N GLN A 17 -22.43 -17.32 -9.24
CA GLN A 17 -21.41 -16.49 -9.89
C GLN A 17 -20.14 -16.46 -9.06
N LYS A 18 -19.00 -16.82 -9.65
CA LYS A 18 -17.68 -16.80 -9.02
C LYS A 18 -16.85 -15.69 -9.62
N THR A 19 -16.26 -14.84 -8.77
CA THR A 19 -15.45 -13.69 -9.17
C THR A 19 -14.12 -13.71 -8.42
N ASN A 20 -13.03 -13.40 -9.12
CA ASN A 20 -11.70 -13.29 -8.51
C ASN A 20 -11.58 -11.94 -7.79
N MET A 21 -10.97 -11.96 -6.62
CA MET A 21 -10.66 -10.75 -5.89
C MET A 21 -9.43 -10.90 -4.99
N THR A 22 -8.83 -9.79 -4.66
CA THR A 22 -7.73 -9.69 -3.70
C THR A 22 -8.25 -9.13 -2.38
N CYS A 23 -7.71 -9.61 -1.28
CA CYS A 23 -7.95 -8.98 0.02
C CYS A 23 -7.34 -7.57 0.03
N HIS A 24 -8.13 -6.56 0.42
CA HIS A 24 -7.75 -5.15 0.33
C HIS A 24 -7.08 -4.59 1.58
N PHE A 25 -6.92 -5.39 2.64
CA PHE A 25 -6.43 -4.88 3.92
C PHE A 25 -4.93 -4.63 3.98
N CYS A 26 -4.09 -5.48 3.39
CA CYS A 26 -2.64 -5.32 3.52
C CYS A 26 -1.88 -5.66 2.24
N ILE A 27 -0.59 -5.31 2.24
CA ILE A 27 0.35 -5.54 1.13
C ILE A 27 0.44 -7.01 0.69
N VAL A 28 0.14 -7.98 1.57
CA VAL A 28 0.20 -9.40 1.23
C VAL A 28 -0.69 -9.72 0.03
N GLY A 29 -1.86 -9.08 -0.05
CA GLY A 29 -2.76 -9.23 -1.18
C GLY A 29 -3.16 -10.68 -1.38
N CYS A 30 -3.72 -11.34 -0.37
CA CYS A 30 -4.24 -12.70 -0.47
C CYS A 30 -5.32 -12.81 -1.53
N GLY A 31 -5.30 -13.92 -2.29
CA GLY A 31 -6.36 -14.21 -3.27
C GLY A 31 -7.60 -14.80 -2.60
N TYR A 32 -8.74 -14.34 -3.05
CA TYR A 32 -10.06 -14.78 -2.62
C TYR A 32 -10.98 -15.00 -3.82
N HIS A 33 -12.06 -15.75 -3.60
CA HIS A 33 -13.20 -15.81 -4.50
C HIS A 33 -14.42 -15.23 -3.82
N ALA A 34 -15.12 -14.32 -4.51
CA ALA A 34 -16.44 -13.86 -4.15
C ALA A 34 -17.47 -14.70 -4.91
N TYR A 35 -18.33 -15.40 -4.18
CA TYR A 35 -19.49 -16.08 -4.73
C TYR A 35 -20.73 -15.22 -4.51
N LYS A 36 -21.59 -15.12 -5.53
CA LYS A 36 -22.86 -14.37 -5.50
C LYS A 36 -23.97 -15.22 -6.08
N TRP A 37 -25.10 -15.32 -5.38
CA TRP A 37 -26.26 -16.10 -5.81
C TRP A 37 -27.56 -15.54 -5.27
N ASP A 38 -28.69 -15.95 -5.85
CA ASP A 38 -30.02 -15.52 -5.42
C ASP A 38 -30.25 -15.83 -3.95
N HIS A 39 -30.79 -14.84 -3.19
CA HIS A 39 -30.98 -14.94 -1.75
C HIS A 39 -31.91 -16.11 -1.35
N ASN A 40 -32.83 -16.51 -2.22
CA ASN A 40 -33.82 -17.55 -1.96
C ASN A 40 -33.30 -18.96 -2.33
N THR A 41 -32.07 -19.09 -2.83
CA THR A 41 -31.48 -20.37 -3.19
C THR A 41 -30.31 -20.73 -2.27
N GLU A 42 -30.02 -22.00 -2.16
CA GLU A 42 -28.89 -22.50 -1.36
C GLU A 42 -28.33 -23.79 -1.97
N GLY A 43 -27.02 -23.92 -1.97
CA GLY A 43 -26.33 -25.14 -2.36
C GLY A 43 -26.47 -26.25 -1.32
N GLY A 44 -26.46 -27.50 -1.79
CA GLY A 44 -26.48 -28.68 -0.92
C GLY A 44 -25.13 -28.93 -0.24
N ARG A 45 -25.10 -29.88 0.70
CA ARG A 45 -23.93 -30.21 1.51
C ARG A 45 -22.98 -31.20 0.85
N ALA A 46 -23.41 -31.92 -0.22
CA ALA A 46 -22.53 -32.76 -0.99
C ALA A 46 -21.61 -31.95 -1.92
N PRO A 47 -20.39 -32.44 -2.25
CA PRO A 47 -19.42 -31.70 -3.07
C PRO A 47 -19.94 -31.30 -4.47
N ASP A 48 -20.80 -32.11 -5.03
CA ASP A 48 -21.44 -31.88 -6.33
C ASP A 48 -22.64 -30.91 -6.25
N GLN A 49 -23.07 -30.53 -5.06
CA GLN A 49 -24.24 -29.69 -4.83
C GLN A 49 -23.88 -28.25 -4.40
N ASN A 50 -22.61 -27.93 -4.21
CA ASN A 50 -22.17 -26.58 -3.87
C ASN A 50 -20.98 -26.12 -4.72
N ALA A 51 -20.85 -24.83 -4.91
CA ALA A 51 -19.80 -24.23 -5.72
C ALA A 51 -18.40 -24.35 -5.10
N LEU A 52 -18.30 -24.62 -3.80
CA LEU A 52 -17.03 -24.82 -3.11
C LEU A 52 -16.41 -26.19 -3.38
N GLY A 53 -17.22 -27.15 -3.87
CA GLY A 53 -16.79 -28.54 -4.11
C GLY A 53 -16.40 -29.29 -2.85
N LEU A 54 -16.93 -28.87 -1.68
CA LEU A 54 -16.60 -29.43 -0.38
C LEU A 54 -17.74 -30.28 0.16
N ASP A 55 -17.38 -31.33 0.91
CA ASP A 55 -18.34 -32.19 1.60
C ASP A 55 -18.63 -31.65 3.01
N PHE A 56 -19.82 -31.12 3.21
CA PHE A 56 -20.32 -30.63 4.50
C PHE A 56 -21.26 -31.58 5.22
N ARG A 57 -21.40 -32.83 4.75
CA ARG A 57 -22.22 -33.87 5.40
C ARG A 57 -21.52 -34.47 6.60
N THR A 58 -20.20 -34.42 6.61
CA THR A 58 -19.35 -34.87 7.70
C THR A 58 -18.62 -33.70 8.34
N GLN A 59 -18.20 -33.89 9.60
CA GLN A 59 -17.39 -32.88 10.26
C GLN A 59 -16.01 -32.81 9.58
N LEU A 60 -15.67 -31.60 9.08
CA LEU A 60 -14.36 -31.35 8.50
C LEU A 60 -13.29 -31.29 9.61
N PRO A 61 -12.08 -31.77 9.34
CA PRO A 61 -10.96 -31.55 10.26
C PRO A 61 -10.78 -30.06 10.54
N PRO A 62 -10.43 -29.65 11.77
CA PRO A 62 -10.35 -28.25 12.18
C PRO A 62 -9.50 -27.34 11.28
N PHE A 63 -8.50 -27.92 10.60
CA PHE A 63 -7.57 -27.19 9.74
C PHE A 63 -7.82 -27.36 8.23
N ALA A 64 -8.83 -28.11 7.82
CA ALA A 64 -9.06 -28.41 6.42
C ALA A 64 -9.77 -27.27 5.69
N THR A 65 -10.80 -26.71 6.29
CA THR A 65 -11.54 -25.55 5.78
C THR A 65 -12.35 -24.96 6.92
N THR A 66 -12.08 -23.70 7.24
CA THR A 66 -12.87 -22.98 8.23
C THR A 66 -13.71 -21.94 7.52
N LEU A 67 -15.03 -22.15 7.48
CA LEU A 67 -16.01 -21.14 7.10
C LEU A 67 -16.55 -20.47 8.34
N THR A 68 -16.60 -19.15 8.34
CA THR A 68 -17.20 -18.37 9.40
C THR A 68 -18.37 -17.54 8.87
N ARG A 69 -19.30 -17.19 9.73
CA ARG A 69 -20.42 -16.32 9.39
C ARG A 69 -19.95 -14.99 8.82
N ALA A 70 -18.80 -14.49 9.27
CA ALA A 70 -18.21 -13.23 8.79
C ALA A 70 -17.77 -13.27 7.31
N MET A 71 -17.59 -14.45 6.73
CA MET A 71 -17.31 -14.64 5.30
C MET A 71 -18.54 -14.54 4.41
N THR A 72 -19.74 -14.35 5.00
CA THR A 72 -21.00 -14.27 4.27
C THR A 72 -21.73 -12.97 4.55
N ASN A 73 -22.54 -12.53 3.59
CA ASN A 73 -23.44 -11.39 3.75
C ASN A 73 -24.61 -11.47 2.76
N THR A 74 -25.55 -10.56 2.89
CA THR A 74 -26.61 -10.31 1.92
C THR A 74 -26.46 -8.89 1.40
N ILE A 75 -26.48 -8.73 0.08
CA ILE A 75 -26.45 -7.45 -0.60
C ILE A 75 -27.74 -7.25 -1.39
N THR A 76 -28.07 -5.99 -1.68
CA THR A 76 -29.23 -5.62 -2.49
C THR A 76 -28.75 -4.86 -3.72
N ASP A 77 -29.15 -5.26 -4.92
CA ASP A 77 -28.82 -4.56 -6.15
C ASP A 77 -29.67 -3.30 -6.37
N LYS A 78 -29.40 -2.56 -7.46
CA LYS A 78 -30.13 -1.33 -7.79
C LYS A 78 -31.62 -1.56 -8.08
N ALA A 79 -31.99 -2.78 -8.45
CA ALA A 79 -33.39 -3.16 -8.69
C ALA A 79 -34.12 -3.60 -7.38
N GLY A 80 -33.44 -3.60 -6.25
CA GLY A 80 -33.99 -4.04 -4.97
C GLY A 80 -33.95 -5.55 -4.75
N LYS A 81 -33.34 -6.31 -5.66
CA LYS A 81 -33.19 -7.77 -5.51
C LYS A 81 -32.10 -8.10 -4.53
N LYS A 82 -32.38 -9.03 -3.62
CA LYS A 82 -31.44 -9.53 -2.62
C LYS A 82 -30.58 -10.68 -3.17
N TRP A 83 -29.30 -10.64 -2.84
CA TRP A 83 -28.31 -11.62 -3.20
C TRP A 83 -27.51 -12.05 -1.97
N ASN A 84 -27.23 -13.33 -1.85
CA ASN A 84 -26.22 -13.80 -0.92
C ASN A 84 -24.84 -13.62 -1.52
N ILE A 85 -23.87 -13.28 -0.69
CA ILE A 85 -22.45 -13.31 -1.04
C ILE A 85 -21.69 -14.14 -0.03
N MET A 86 -20.61 -14.80 -0.53
CA MET A 86 -19.62 -15.48 0.30
C MET A 86 -18.23 -15.18 -0.25
N ILE A 87 -17.33 -14.71 0.62
CA ILE A 87 -15.96 -14.39 0.24
C ILE A 87 -15.02 -15.32 0.98
N VAL A 88 -14.37 -16.22 0.26
CA VAL A 88 -13.49 -17.26 0.82
C VAL A 88 -12.11 -17.24 0.18
N PRO A 89 -11.04 -17.58 0.95
CA PRO A 89 -9.68 -17.61 0.43
C PRO A 89 -9.55 -18.65 -0.69
N ASP A 90 -8.78 -18.29 -1.71
CA ASP A 90 -8.47 -19.16 -2.84
C ASP A 90 -7.34 -20.13 -2.46
N LYS A 91 -7.62 -21.44 -2.54
CA LYS A 91 -6.67 -22.50 -2.23
C LYS A 91 -5.54 -22.61 -3.25
N GLU A 92 -5.80 -22.22 -4.49
CA GLU A 92 -4.84 -22.29 -5.59
C GLU A 92 -3.96 -21.02 -5.68
N CYS A 93 -4.25 -20.01 -4.85
CA CYS A 93 -3.46 -18.78 -4.84
C CYS A 93 -2.09 -19.00 -4.18
N VAL A 94 -1.01 -18.81 -4.93
CA VAL A 94 0.38 -18.98 -4.48
C VAL A 94 0.76 -18.06 -3.30
N VAL A 95 0.01 -16.99 -3.09
CA VAL A 95 0.26 -16.01 -2.01
C VAL A 95 -0.15 -16.58 -0.65
N ASN A 96 -1.35 -17.15 -0.54
CA ASN A 96 -1.94 -17.54 0.74
C ASN A 96 -2.42 -18.98 0.81
N SER A 97 -2.42 -19.75 -0.28
CA SER A 97 -2.77 -21.18 -0.33
C SER A 97 -4.02 -21.54 0.49
N GLY A 98 -5.07 -20.71 0.40
CA GLY A 98 -6.31 -20.89 1.15
C GLY A 98 -6.29 -20.37 2.60
N LEU A 99 -5.19 -19.80 3.07
CA LEU A 99 -5.13 -19.18 4.40
C LEU A 99 -5.87 -17.82 4.39
N SER A 100 -6.47 -17.51 5.53
CA SER A 100 -7.13 -16.23 5.78
C SER A 100 -6.70 -15.66 7.12
N SER A 101 -6.36 -14.37 7.14
CA SER A 101 -6.22 -13.65 8.41
C SER A 101 -7.59 -13.28 8.98
N THR A 102 -7.64 -12.90 10.25
CA THR A 102 -8.86 -12.42 10.90
C THR A 102 -9.51 -11.28 10.12
N ARG A 103 -8.71 -10.37 9.55
CA ARG A 103 -9.20 -9.26 8.73
C ARG A 103 -9.77 -9.73 7.40
N GLY A 104 -9.03 -10.53 6.65
CA GLY A 104 -9.48 -11.04 5.35
C GLY A 104 -10.74 -11.89 5.46
N GLY A 105 -10.85 -12.70 6.52
CA GLY A 105 -12.03 -13.52 6.77
C GLY A 105 -13.31 -12.75 7.16
N LYS A 106 -13.19 -11.44 7.38
CA LYS A 106 -14.33 -10.57 7.68
C LYS A 106 -14.74 -9.66 6.52
N MET A 107 -14.10 -9.75 5.34
CA MET A 107 -14.39 -8.85 4.22
C MET A 107 -15.87 -8.80 3.88
N ALA A 108 -16.55 -9.94 3.78
CA ALA A 108 -17.96 -9.98 3.40
C ALA A 108 -18.86 -9.20 4.38
N SER A 109 -18.62 -9.36 5.68
CA SER A 109 -19.44 -8.69 6.71
C SER A 109 -19.06 -7.22 6.95
N TYR A 110 -17.81 -6.85 6.69
CA TYR A 110 -17.31 -5.50 6.98
C TYR A 110 -17.39 -4.54 5.79
N MET A 111 -17.09 -5.00 4.58
CA MET A 111 -16.96 -4.12 3.43
C MET A 111 -18.22 -4.03 2.59
N TYR A 112 -19.06 -5.05 2.61
CA TYR A 112 -20.17 -5.20 1.65
C TYR A 112 -21.55 -5.12 2.28
N THR A 113 -21.70 -4.34 3.32
CA THR A 113 -23.01 -3.93 3.86
C THR A 113 -23.40 -2.59 3.26
N HIS A 114 -24.67 -2.43 2.85
CA HIS A 114 -25.17 -1.14 2.35
C HIS A 114 -25.07 -0.03 3.38
N ASP A 115 -25.18 -0.37 4.64
CA ASP A 115 -25.16 0.61 5.74
C ASP A 115 -23.76 0.73 6.37
N GLY A 116 -22.80 -0.10 5.96
CA GLY A 116 -21.51 -0.21 6.61
C GLY A 116 -21.60 -0.60 8.07
N ILE A 117 -20.48 -0.83 8.74
CA ILE A 117 -20.52 -1.07 10.19
C ILE A 117 -20.68 0.25 10.91
N GLY A 118 -21.93 0.53 11.30
CA GLY A 118 -22.30 1.71 12.08
C GLY A 118 -22.22 3.05 11.35
N ARG A 119 -22.11 3.07 10.00
CA ARG A 119 -22.07 4.30 9.20
C ARG A 119 -22.77 4.11 7.86
N GLU A 120 -23.57 5.11 7.49
CA GLU A 120 -24.22 5.13 6.19
C GLU A 120 -23.22 5.42 5.06
N ARG A 121 -23.25 4.61 4.00
CA ARG A 121 -22.51 4.87 2.77
C ARG A 121 -23.07 6.11 2.05
N LEU A 122 -22.16 6.94 1.51
CA LEU A 122 -22.56 8.00 0.58
C LEU A 122 -23.13 7.35 -0.69
N LYS A 123 -24.33 7.78 -1.10
CA LYS A 123 -25.08 7.24 -2.24
C LYS A 123 -25.20 8.23 -3.40
N HIS A 124 -25.30 9.51 -3.07
CA HIS A 124 -25.41 10.62 -4.01
C HIS A 124 -24.46 11.73 -3.62
N PRO A 125 -24.07 12.62 -4.55
CA PRO A 125 -23.41 13.86 -4.17
C PRO A 125 -24.28 14.64 -3.19
N ARG A 126 -23.65 15.29 -2.23
CA ARG A 126 -24.35 16.06 -1.20
C ARG A 126 -23.74 17.45 -1.08
N ILE A 127 -24.59 18.46 -0.98
CA ILE A 127 -24.20 19.85 -0.72
C ILE A 127 -24.69 20.29 0.65
N LYS A 128 -23.87 20.98 1.40
CA LYS A 128 -24.24 21.58 2.68
C LYS A 128 -24.97 22.91 2.48
N ARG A 129 -26.10 23.06 3.16
CA ARG A 129 -26.90 24.29 3.19
C ARG A 129 -27.29 24.59 4.65
N GLY A 130 -26.57 25.50 5.28
CA GLY A 130 -26.65 25.70 6.73
C GLY A 130 -26.19 24.44 7.46
N ASP A 131 -27.01 23.92 8.38
CA ASP A 131 -26.68 22.71 9.14
C ASP A 131 -27.18 21.42 8.49
N GLN A 132 -27.69 21.48 7.26
CA GLN A 132 -28.29 20.34 6.59
C GLN A 132 -27.47 19.89 5.37
N TRP A 133 -27.34 18.58 5.22
CA TRP A 133 -26.86 17.94 4.00
C TRP A 133 -28.04 17.62 3.08
N LEU A 134 -27.99 18.11 1.84
CA LEU A 134 -28.97 17.85 0.80
C LEU A 134 -28.35 17.01 -0.31
N ASP A 135 -29.02 15.93 -0.70
CA ASP A 135 -28.63 15.19 -1.89
C ASP A 135 -28.79 16.09 -3.13
N THR A 136 -27.83 16.01 -4.04
CA THR A 136 -27.84 16.81 -5.28
C THR A 136 -27.44 15.92 -6.48
N SER A 137 -27.66 16.44 -7.69
CA SER A 137 -27.21 15.73 -8.90
C SER A 137 -25.69 15.84 -9.08
N TRP A 138 -25.11 14.90 -9.82
CA TRP A 138 -23.71 14.98 -10.25
C TRP A 138 -23.44 16.26 -11.06
N GLU A 139 -24.34 16.65 -11.93
CA GLU A 139 -24.24 17.86 -12.73
C GLU A 139 -24.10 19.10 -11.87
N GLN A 140 -24.98 19.25 -10.86
CA GLN A 140 -24.95 20.39 -9.92
C GLN A 140 -23.69 20.39 -9.08
N ALA A 141 -23.29 19.24 -8.52
CA ALA A 141 -22.11 19.10 -7.70
C ALA A 141 -20.83 19.45 -8.50
N LEU A 142 -20.72 18.92 -9.71
CA LEU A 142 -19.62 19.19 -10.62
C LEU A 142 -19.59 20.65 -11.08
N ALA A 143 -20.75 21.26 -11.35
CA ALA A 143 -20.82 22.67 -11.72
C ALA A 143 -20.28 23.59 -10.63
N ILE A 144 -20.59 23.29 -9.35
CA ILE A 144 -20.05 24.06 -8.21
C ILE A 144 -18.56 23.81 -8.04
N TYR A 145 -18.12 22.54 -8.01
CA TYR A 145 -16.72 22.16 -7.81
C TYR A 145 -15.83 22.70 -8.93
N ALA A 146 -16.18 22.40 -10.18
CA ALA A 146 -15.41 22.84 -11.35
C ALA A 146 -15.49 24.35 -11.56
N GLY A 147 -16.63 24.98 -11.30
CA GLY A 147 -16.79 26.42 -11.36
C GLY A 147 -15.86 27.16 -10.40
N LEU A 148 -15.79 26.71 -9.14
CA LEU A 148 -14.87 27.26 -8.15
C LEU A 148 -13.41 26.98 -8.53
N THR A 149 -13.09 25.76 -8.94
CA THR A 149 -11.75 25.35 -9.41
C THR A 149 -11.28 26.25 -10.55
N LYS A 150 -12.15 26.45 -11.56
CA LYS A 150 -11.87 27.32 -12.70
C LYS A 150 -11.59 28.75 -12.26
N LYS A 151 -12.42 29.28 -11.37
CA LYS A 151 -12.28 30.67 -10.88
C LYS A 151 -10.98 30.87 -10.11
N ILE A 152 -10.56 29.90 -9.31
CA ILE A 152 -9.27 29.91 -8.62
C ILE A 152 -8.11 29.82 -9.62
N LEU A 153 -8.17 28.90 -10.58
CA LEU A 153 -7.13 28.77 -11.60
C LEU A 153 -6.94 30.03 -12.43
N ASP A 154 -8.04 30.70 -12.77
CA ASP A 154 -8.02 31.89 -13.61
C ASP A 154 -7.49 33.14 -12.87
N ASN A 155 -7.71 33.23 -11.55
CA ASN A 155 -7.39 34.45 -10.78
C ASN A 155 -6.22 34.31 -9.81
N ASP A 156 -5.97 33.10 -9.29
CA ASP A 156 -5.00 32.84 -8.22
C ASP A 156 -3.94 31.82 -8.63
N GLY A 157 -4.19 31.05 -9.70
CA GLY A 157 -3.34 29.98 -10.14
C GLY A 157 -3.54 28.67 -9.36
N PRO A 158 -2.74 27.63 -9.69
CA PRO A 158 -2.91 26.30 -9.13
C PRO A 158 -2.57 26.20 -7.64
N ASP A 159 -1.80 27.12 -7.08
CA ASP A 159 -1.39 27.12 -5.66
C ASP A 159 -2.57 27.40 -4.71
N GLY A 160 -3.71 27.90 -5.21
CA GLY A 160 -4.93 28.06 -4.47
C GLY A 160 -5.70 26.75 -4.24
N LEU A 161 -5.35 25.67 -4.96
CA LEU A 161 -6.00 24.37 -4.93
C LEU A 161 -5.19 23.37 -4.11
N PHE A 162 -5.69 23.01 -2.94
CA PHE A 162 -5.05 22.07 -2.03
C PHE A 162 -5.70 20.67 -2.16
N TYR A 163 -4.87 19.64 -2.12
CA TYR A 163 -5.30 18.25 -2.17
C TYR A 163 -4.64 17.43 -1.07
N ASP A 164 -5.42 16.62 -0.39
CA ASP A 164 -4.95 15.55 0.49
C ASP A 164 -5.57 14.24 0.02
N CYS A 165 -4.76 13.28 -0.33
CA CYS A 165 -5.21 12.05 -0.96
C CYS A 165 -4.61 10.81 -0.32
N PHE A 166 -5.38 9.72 -0.35
CA PHE A 166 -4.88 8.40 -0.08
C PHE A 166 -4.14 7.88 -1.32
N ASP A 167 -2.93 7.40 -1.10
CA ASP A 167 -2.11 6.66 -2.06
C ASP A 167 -2.05 7.25 -3.49
N HIS A 168 -1.46 8.43 -3.63
CA HIS A 168 -1.30 9.14 -4.92
C HIS A 168 -2.58 9.58 -5.61
N GLY A 169 -3.70 9.50 -4.93
CA GLY A 169 -5.02 9.90 -5.39
C GLY A 169 -6.03 8.75 -5.28
N GLY A 170 -7.25 9.08 -4.95
CA GLY A 170 -8.35 8.16 -4.88
C GLY A 170 -8.56 7.45 -3.53
N ALA A 171 -9.81 7.12 -3.25
CA ALA A 171 -10.24 6.45 -2.03
C ALA A 171 -10.02 4.93 -2.07
N GLY A 172 -9.95 4.34 -3.25
CA GLY A 172 -9.89 2.90 -3.45
C GLY A 172 -8.49 2.34 -3.74
N GLY A 173 -7.49 3.19 -3.96
CA GLY A 173 -6.18 2.77 -4.46
C GLY A 173 -6.25 2.18 -5.88
N GLY A 174 -5.22 1.41 -6.29
CA GLY A 174 -5.16 0.76 -7.58
C GLY A 174 -4.67 1.65 -8.72
N PHE A 175 -4.26 1.03 -9.81
CA PHE A 175 -3.65 1.74 -10.93
C PHE A 175 -4.62 2.69 -11.63
N GLU A 176 -5.88 2.33 -11.74
CA GLU A 176 -6.94 3.12 -12.35
C GLU A 176 -7.15 4.44 -11.61
N ASN A 177 -7.38 4.33 -10.31
CA ASN A 177 -7.70 5.48 -9.47
C ASN A 177 -6.49 6.41 -9.30
N THR A 178 -5.30 5.85 -9.08
CA THR A 178 -4.07 6.65 -8.94
C THR A 178 -3.71 7.38 -10.24
N TRP A 179 -3.95 6.75 -11.39
CA TRP A 179 -3.77 7.42 -12.68
C TRP A 179 -4.78 8.55 -12.87
N GLY A 180 -6.07 8.26 -12.68
CA GLY A 180 -7.14 9.24 -12.92
C GLY A 180 -6.97 10.49 -12.07
N THR A 181 -6.80 10.31 -10.77
CA THR A 181 -6.64 11.41 -9.82
C THR A 181 -5.30 12.12 -9.97
N GLY A 182 -4.21 11.36 -10.18
CA GLY A 182 -2.89 11.93 -10.43
C GLY A 182 -2.83 12.73 -11.73
N LYS A 183 -3.45 12.25 -12.81
CA LYS A 183 -3.54 12.99 -14.09
C LYS A 183 -4.33 14.29 -13.93
N LEU A 184 -5.44 14.27 -13.16
CA LEU A 184 -6.19 15.48 -12.86
C LEU A 184 -5.32 16.48 -12.09
N MET A 185 -4.72 16.07 -10.98
CA MET A 185 -3.98 17.00 -10.11
C MET A 185 -2.68 17.51 -10.75
N PHE A 186 -1.88 16.60 -11.33
CA PHE A 186 -0.52 16.95 -11.75
C PHE A 186 -0.42 17.43 -13.19
N SER A 187 -1.15 16.82 -14.12
CA SER A 187 -1.10 17.22 -15.54
C SER A 187 -2.10 18.28 -15.88
N ALA A 188 -3.35 18.17 -15.44
CA ALA A 188 -4.43 19.06 -15.82
C ALA A 188 -4.49 20.31 -14.93
N LEU A 189 -4.62 20.17 -13.64
CA LEU A 189 -4.65 21.29 -12.69
C LEU A 189 -3.25 21.90 -12.45
N LYS A 190 -2.22 21.08 -12.54
CA LYS A 190 -0.81 21.44 -12.27
C LYS A 190 -0.60 22.03 -10.88
N THR A 191 -1.35 21.55 -9.88
CA THR A 191 -1.15 22.04 -8.53
C THR A 191 0.02 21.34 -7.84
N PRO A 192 0.96 22.11 -7.25
CA PRO A 192 2.02 21.57 -6.42
C PRO A 192 1.55 21.31 -4.98
N MET A 193 0.34 21.75 -4.63
CA MET A 193 -0.20 21.73 -3.27
C MET A 193 -0.91 20.39 -2.99
N VAL A 194 -0.16 19.29 -3.09
CA VAL A 194 -0.67 17.93 -2.91
C VAL A 194 0.07 17.22 -1.79
N ARG A 195 -0.69 16.71 -0.82
CA ARG A 195 -0.23 15.78 0.20
C ARG A 195 -0.76 14.39 -0.11
N ILE A 196 0.09 13.39 0.09
CA ILE A 196 -0.27 11.99 -0.01
C ILE A 196 -0.21 11.37 1.38
N HIS A 197 -1.09 10.44 1.69
CA HIS A 197 -1.39 9.92 3.03
C HIS A 197 -0.20 9.65 3.95
N ASN A 198 0.92 9.21 3.44
CA ASN A 198 2.11 8.89 4.23
C ASN A 198 3.20 9.95 4.20
N ARG A 199 2.91 11.16 3.72
CA ARG A 199 3.83 12.29 3.84
C ARG A 199 3.79 12.86 5.28
N PRO A 200 4.90 13.28 5.84
CA PRO A 200 6.23 13.41 5.24
C PRO A 200 7.04 12.11 5.17
N ALA A 201 6.54 11.01 5.71
CA ALA A 201 7.28 9.75 5.80
C ALA A 201 7.56 9.09 4.44
N TYR A 202 6.73 9.35 3.43
CA TYR A 202 6.83 8.70 2.13
C TYR A 202 8.20 8.84 1.46
N ASN A 203 8.78 10.02 1.44
CA ASN A 203 10.05 10.25 0.76
C ASN A 203 11.21 9.43 1.33
N SER A 204 11.06 8.94 2.53
CA SER A 204 12.09 8.22 3.25
C SER A 204 11.89 6.70 3.25
N GLU A 205 10.72 6.19 2.84
CA GLU A 205 10.44 4.76 2.90
C GLU A 205 11.35 3.91 2.02
N CYS A 206 11.73 4.43 0.86
CA CYS A 206 12.44 3.65 -0.16
C CYS A 206 13.48 4.46 -0.96
N HIS A 207 13.72 5.71 -0.63
CA HIS A 207 14.65 6.55 -1.40
C HIS A 207 16.09 6.05 -1.33
N ALA A 208 16.52 5.55 -0.18
CA ALA A 208 17.86 4.98 -0.05
C ALA A 208 18.03 3.75 -0.94
N THR A 209 17.05 2.83 -0.93
CA THR A 209 17.10 1.63 -1.78
C THR A 209 17.14 2.01 -3.26
N ARG A 210 16.30 2.94 -3.69
CA ARG A 210 16.27 3.45 -5.09
C ARG A 210 17.59 4.12 -5.48
N ASP A 211 18.12 5.01 -4.63
CA ASP A 211 19.38 5.69 -4.87
C ASP A 211 20.57 4.72 -4.93
N MET A 212 20.44 3.56 -4.29
CA MET A 212 21.41 2.47 -4.36
C MET A 212 21.15 1.50 -5.52
N GLY A 213 20.11 1.75 -6.31
CA GLY A 213 19.74 0.95 -7.49
C GLY A 213 18.97 -0.33 -7.17
N VAL A 214 18.52 -0.50 -5.94
CA VAL A 214 17.81 -1.70 -5.48
C VAL A 214 16.38 -1.32 -5.10
N GLY A 215 15.39 -1.75 -5.86
CA GLY A 215 13.98 -1.54 -5.52
C GLY A 215 13.61 -2.20 -4.18
N GLU A 216 12.69 -1.59 -3.46
CA GLU A 216 12.25 -2.07 -2.15
C GLU A 216 11.41 -3.36 -2.18
N LEU A 217 11.07 -3.88 -3.36
CA LEU A 217 10.30 -5.10 -3.57
C LEU A 217 10.98 -6.00 -4.61
N ASN A 218 12.22 -6.38 -4.40
CA ASN A 218 13.07 -6.98 -5.45
C ASN A 218 13.03 -8.51 -5.52
N ASN A 219 12.24 -9.18 -4.70
CA ASN A 219 12.13 -10.64 -4.60
C ASN A 219 10.67 -11.12 -4.73
N SER A 220 10.45 -12.43 -4.69
CA SER A 220 9.13 -13.03 -4.56
C SER A 220 8.89 -13.55 -3.14
N TYR A 221 7.64 -13.81 -2.79
CA TYR A 221 7.31 -14.42 -1.49
C TYR A 221 7.91 -15.82 -1.32
N GLU A 222 8.08 -16.52 -2.44
CA GLU A 222 8.75 -17.83 -2.46
C GLU A 222 10.20 -17.75 -1.98
N ASP A 223 10.89 -16.62 -2.16
CA ASP A 223 12.28 -16.48 -1.72
C ASP A 223 12.44 -16.62 -0.20
N ALA A 224 11.41 -16.27 0.57
CA ALA A 224 11.38 -16.57 2.00
C ALA A 224 11.39 -18.09 2.30
N GLN A 225 10.81 -18.92 1.41
CA GLN A 225 10.87 -20.39 1.52
C GLN A 225 12.24 -20.96 1.17
N LEU A 226 13.01 -20.25 0.35
CA LEU A 226 14.29 -20.68 -0.18
C LEU A 226 15.50 -20.17 0.61
N ALA A 227 15.31 -19.20 1.50
CA ALA A 227 16.37 -18.60 2.30
C ALA A 227 17.01 -19.58 3.30
N ASP A 228 18.32 -19.47 3.52
CA ASP A 228 19.04 -20.17 4.60
C ASP A 228 18.90 -19.42 5.93
N CYS A 229 18.79 -18.09 5.85
CA CYS A 229 18.59 -17.21 7.00
C CYS A 229 17.60 -16.10 6.64
N ILE A 230 16.72 -15.76 7.57
CA ILE A 230 15.84 -14.59 7.47
C ILE A 230 16.30 -13.57 8.51
N LEU A 231 16.75 -12.37 8.09
CA LEU A 231 17.11 -11.27 8.97
C LEU A 231 16.00 -10.22 8.91
N CYS A 232 15.04 -10.32 9.83
CA CYS A 232 13.84 -9.47 9.89
C CYS A 232 14.09 -8.27 10.83
N THR A 233 13.92 -7.05 10.32
CA THR A 233 14.19 -5.83 11.10
C THR A 233 12.98 -4.91 11.19
N GLY A 234 12.64 -4.52 12.42
CA GLY A 234 11.60 -3.52 12.69
C GLY A 234 10.22 -3.92 12.16
N ALA A 235 9.90 -5.21 12.19
CA ALA A 235 8.67 -5.77 11.66
C ALA A 235 8.09 -6.86 12.57
N ASN A 236 6.75 -6.97 12.58
CA ASN A 236 6.01 -8.00 13.31
C ASN A 236 5.06 -8.75 12.37
N PRO A 237 5.59 -9.53 11.38
CA PRO A 237 4.81 -10.08 10.27
C PRO A 237 3.74 -11.09 10.68
N TYR A 238 3.87 -11.78 11.81
CA TYR A 238 2.79 -12.62 12.32
C TYR A 238 1.49 -11.82 12.52
N GLU A 239 1.59 -10.59 13.01
CA GLU A 239 0.44 -9.72 13.23
C GLU A 239 0.06 -8.87 12.01
N THR A 240 1.04 -8.45 11.24
CA THR A 240 0.84 -7.45 10.18
C THR A 240 0.71 -8.06 8.78
N GLN A 241 1.46 -9.12 8.47
CA GLN A 241 1.47 -9.85 7.19
C GLN A 241 1.21 -11.35 7.41
N THR A 242 0.21 -11.67 8.22
CA THR A 242 -0.08 -12.99 8.80
C THR A 242 0.02 -14.13 7.78
N ASN A 243 -0.67 -14.05 6.66
CA ASN A 243 -0.69 -15.15 5.69
C ASN A 243 0.63 -15.31 4.94
N TYR A 244 1.36 -14.21 4.67
CA TYR A 244 2.72 -14.32 4.12
C TYR A 244 3.67 -14.99 5.10
N PHE A 245 3.60 -14.61 6.37
CA PHE A 245 4.40 -15.23 7.43
C PHE A 245 4.06 -16.74 7.58
N LEU A 246 2.78 -17.08 7.70
CA LEU A 246 2.36 -18.47 7.90
C LEU A 246 2.63 -19.35 6.67
N ASN A 247 2.33 -18.89 5.46
CA ASN A 247 2.46 -19.68 4.25
C ASN A 247 3.91 -19.85 3.79
N HIS A 248 4.76 -18.84 4.02
CA HIS A 248 6.11 -18.85 3.44
C HIS A 248 7.22 -18.95 4.47
N TRP A 249 7.17 -18.18 5.57
CA TRP A 249 8.25 -18.22 6.57
C TRP A 249 8.14 -19.45 7.46
N VAL A 250 6.96 -19.72 8.01
CA VAL A 250 6.72 -20.89 8.86
C VAL A 250 7.03 -22.18 8.08
N ALA A 251 6.69 -22.25 6.80
CA ALA A 251 7.03 -23.40 5.96
C ALA A 251 8.53 -23.64 5.87
N ASN A 252 9.35 -22.58 5.79
CA ASN A 252 10.81 -22.69 5.78
C ASN A 252 11.38 -23.02 7.17
N LEU A 253 10.91 -22.31 8.20
CA LEU A 253 11.37 -22.50 9.58
C LEU A 253 11.07 -23.90 10.14
N SER A 254 9.95 -24.51 9.73
CA SER A 254 9.59 -25.90 10.09
C SER A 254 10.36 -26.98 9.31
N GLY A 255 11.12 -26.58 8.28
CA GLY A 255 11.84 -27.52 7.41
C GLY A 255 10.99 -28.13 6.29
N SER A 256 9.70 -27.79 6.16
CA SER A 256 8.83 -28.38 5.12
C SER A 256 9.23 -27.97 3.68
N THR A 257 10.10 -26.97 3.52
CA THR A 257 10.62 -26.54 2.20
C THR A 257 12.00 -27.12 1.85
N VAL A 258 12.56 -28.01 2.65
CA VAL A 258 13.92 -28.58 2.42
C VAL A 258 14.02 -29.26 1.05
N ASP A 259 13.04 -30.06 0.67
CA ASP A 259 13.07 -30.74 -0.64
C ASP A 259 12.90 -29.76 -1.82
N LYS A 260 12.16 -28.67 -1.61
CA LYS A 260 12.10 -27.57 -2.56
C LYS A 260 13.45 -26.90 -2.75
N LYS A 261 14.19 -26.63 -1.68
CA LYS A 261 15.56 -26.07 -1.73
C LYS A 261 16.53 -26.99 -2.48
N LYS A 262 16.48 -28.30 -2.23
CA LYS A 262 17.30 -29.28 -2.97
C LYS A 262 17.09 -29.23 -4.48
N LYS A 263 15.84 -29.01 -4.91
CA LYS A 263 15.50 -28.87 -6.34
C LYS A 263 16.02 -27.54 -6.93
N TRP A 264 15.91 -26.46 -6.17
CA TRP A 264 16.39 -25.14 -6.61
C TRP A 264 17.92 -25.02 -6.60
N PHE A 265 18.58 -25.67 -5.64
CA PHE A 265 20.01 -25.53 -5.38
C PHE A 265 20.69 -26.91 -5.30
N PRO A 266 20.76 -27.63 -6.44
CA PRO A 266 21.39 -28.95 -6.45
C PRO A 266 22.86 -28.84 -6.08
N GLY A 267 23.33 -29.72 -5.19
CA GLY A 267 24.72 -29.70 -4.68
C GLY A 267 24.96 -28.79 -3.47
N GLU A 268 23.96 -27.95 -3.05
CA GLU A 268 24.06 -27.21 -1.82
C GLU A 268 23.42 -27.97 -0.64
N THR A 269 23.94 -27.77 0.57
CA THR A 269 23.30 -28.30 1.80
C THR A 269 21.99 -27.55 2.04
N ALA A 270 20.86 -28.25 1.98
CA ALA A 270 19.56 -27.71 2.25
C ALA A 270 19.11 -28.06 3.68
N ALA A 271 18.66 -27.05 4.43
CA ALA A 271 18.12 -27.18 5.79
C ALA A 271 16.98 -26.20 6.03
N ALA A 272 16.27 -26.33 7.14
CA ALA A 272 15.36 -25.29 7.64
C ALA A 272 16.13 -23.98 7.82
N ALA A 273 15.45 -22.84 7.62
CA ALA A 273 16.09 -21.56 7.83
C ALA A 273 16.31 -21.26 9.32
N LYS A 274 17.36 -20.49 9.61
CA LYS A 274 17.49 -19.75 10.85
C LYS A 274 16.85 -18.39 10.72
N ILE A 275 16.42 -17.81 11.83
CA ILE A 275 15.85 -16.45 11.82
C ILE A 275 16.50 -15.55 12.86
N ILE A 276 16.82 -14.33 12.42
CA ILE A 276 17.31 -13.24 13.25
C ILE A 276 16.22 -12.17 13.24
N ILE A 277 15.74 -11.77 14.40
CA ILE A 277 14.71 -10.73 14.55
C ILE A 277 15.30 -9.57 15.30
N VAL A 278 15.40 -8.43 14.63
CA VAL A 278 15.88 -7.16 15.20
C VAL A 278 14.67 -6.32 15.57
N ASP A 279 14.33 -6.31 16.84
CA ASP A 279 13.17 -5.59 17.39
C ASP A 279 13.42 -5.33 18.89
N PRO A 280 13.22 -4.12 19.39
CA PRO A 280 13.40 -3.83 20.83
C PRO A 280 12.41 -4.57 21.72
N ARG A 281 11.38 -5.16 21.15
CA ARG A 281 10.33 -5.90 21.84
C ARG A 281 10.30 -7.37 21.40
N ARG A 282 10.20 -8.28 22.37
CA ARG A 282 9.90 -9.68 22.07
C ARG A 282 8.45 -9.80 21.62
N SER A 283 8.24 -9.65 20.30
CA SER A 283 6.93 -9.64 19.65
C SER A 283 6.32 -11.05 19.53
N ALA A 284 5.04 -11.13 19.12
CA ALA A 284 4.40 -12.40 18.81
C ALA A 284 5.15 -13.17 17.69
N THR A 285 5.74 -12.47 16.72
CA THR A 285 6.59 -13.09 15.69
C THR A 285 7.75 -13.87 16.30
N VAL A 286 8.47 -13.31 17.27
CA VAL A 286 9.57 -14.01 17.97
C VAL A 286 9.06 -15.29 18.64
N ALA A 287 7.95 -15.19 19.39
CA ALA A 287 7.39 -16.31 20.11
C ALA A 287 6.96 -17.47 19.18
N ILE A 288 6.31 -17.16 18.06
CA ILE A 288 5.90 -18.17 17.08
C ILE A 288 7.11 -18.78 16.36
N CYS A 289 8.12 -17.99 16.01
CA CYS A 289 9.34 -18.51 15.42
C CYS A 289 10.05 -19.51 16.35
N GLU A 290 10.17 -19.20 17.66
CA GLU A 290 10.74 -20.10 18.66
C GLU A 290 9.94 -21.40 18.81
N GLN A 291 8.63 -21.32 18.71
CA GLN A 291 7.75 -22.50 18.77
C GLN A 291 7.92 -23.40 17.53
N VAL A 292 8.10 -22.81 16.36
CA VAL A 292 8.19 -23.53 15.07
C VAL A 292 9.60 -24.06 14.80
N ALA A 293 10.62 -23.23 14.98
CA ALA A 293 12.01 -23.54 14.60
C ALA A 293 12.85 -24.10 15.74
N GLY A 294 12.39 -23.99 16.99
CA GLY A 294 13.20 -24.19 18.19
C GLY A 294 14.01 -22.93 18.54
N LYS A 295 14.20 -22.68 19.83
CA LYS A 295 14.90 -21.48 20.34
C LYS A 295 16.32 -21.37 19.83
N GLU A 296 17.00 -22.46 19.59
CA GLU A 296 18.37 -22.54 19.08
C GLU A 296 18.53 -22.05 17.65
N ASN A 297 17.42 -21.93 16.91
CA ASN A 297 17.37 -21.44 15.52
C ASN A 297 16.78 -20.03 15.41
N VAL A 298 16.45 -19.38 16.54
CA VAL A 298 15.90 -18.02 16.59
C VAL A 298 16.83 -17.12 17.40
N LEU A 299 17.30 -16.04 16.79
CA LEU A 299 18.11 -15.04 17.47
C LEU A 299 17.32 -13.74 17.55
N HIS A 300 16.85 -13.40 18.74
CA HIS A 300 16.22 -12.12 18.99
C HIS A 300 17.29 -11.11 19.43
N LEU A 301 17.43 -10.02 18.68
CA LEU A 301 18.30 -8.89 18.96
C LEU A 301 17.44 -7.73 19.45
N ASP A 302 17.34 -7.60 20.76
CA ASP A 302 16.56 -6.58 21.47
C ASP A 302 17.35 -5.25 21.57
N ILE A 303 17.59 -4.65 20.39
CA ILE A 303 18.41 -3.44 20.29
C ILE A 303 17.77 -2.24 20.98
N GLN A 304 18.62 -1.34 21.43
CA GLN A 304 18.18 -0.01 21.84
C GLN A 304 17.54 0.73 20.66
N PRO A 305 16.30 1.28 20.79
CA PRO A 305 15.65 2.02 19.72
C PRO A 305 16.53 3.12 19.11
N GLY A 306 16.53 3.20 17.77
CA GLY A 306 17.29 4.21 17.01
C GLY A 306 18.77 3.85 16.78
N THR A 307 19.19 2.62 17.08
CA THR A 307 20.60 2.19 16.91
C THR A 307 20.80 1.20 15.75
N ASP A 308 19.82 1.07 14.87
CA ASP A 308 19.83 0.15 13.72
C ASP A 308 21.04 0.36 12.81
N THR A 309 21.38 1.63 12.50
CA THR A 309 22.59 1.97 11.71
C THR A 309 23.86 1.45 12.39
N ALA A 310 23.97 1.57 13.70
CA ALA A 310 25.12 1.06 14.42
C ALA A 310 25.23 -0.46 14.31
N LEU A 311 24.12 -1.19 14.42
CA LEU A 311 24.07 -2.64 14.22
C LEU A 311 24.52 -3.04 12.82
N PHE A 312 23.91 -2.47 11.78
CA PHE A 312 24.24 -2.83 10.39
C PHE A 312 25.68 -2.49 10.02
N ASN A 313 26.20 -1.36 10.47
CA ASN A 313 27.59 -0.98 10.27
C ASN A 313 28.56 -1.94 10.99
N THR A 314 28.19 -2.42 12.18
CA THR A 314 28.98 -3.41 12.90
C THR A 314 28.99 -4.76 12.17
N LEU A 315 27.83 -5.24 11.72
CA LEU A 315 27.71 -6.45 10.91
C LEU A 315 28.51 -6.32 9.60
N PHE A 316 28.37 -5.19 8.89
CA PHE A 316 29.10 -4.91 7.66
C PHE A 316 30.61 -4.93 7.88
N THR A 317 31.11 -4.23 8.89
CA THR A 317 32.53 -4.19 9.22
C THR A 317 33.08 -5.58 9.54
N TYR A 318 32.33 -6.35 10.36
CA TYR A 318 32.72 -7.70 10.73
C TYR A 318 32.76 -8.64 9.52
N VAL A 319 31.76 -8.61 8.65
CA VAL A 319 31.69 -9.40 7.42
C VAL A 319 32.84 -9.07 6.48
N VAL A 320 33.20 -7.78 6.34
CA VAL A 320 34.37 -7.34 5.53
C VAL A 320 35.67 -7.86 6.13
N GLN A 321 35.85 -7.74 7.45
CA GLN A 321 37.06 -8.22 8.16
C GLN A 321 37.24 -9.74 8.05
N GLN A 322 36.16 -10.52 8.05
CA GLN A 322 36.18 -11.96 7.89
C GLN A 322 36.34 -12.39 6.41
N GLY A 323 36.30 -11.45 5.46
CA GLY A 323 36.36 -11.76 4.03
C GLY A 323 35.11 -12.46 3.48
N TRP A 324 33.96 -12.40 4.17
CA TRP A 324 32.70 -13.05 3.76
C TRP A 324 31.92 -12.20 2.73
N ILE A 325 32.63 -11.51 1.88
CA ILE A 325 32.10 -10.61 0.85
C ILE A 325 32.13 -11.26 -0.54
N ALA A 326 31.27 -10.79 -1.43
CA ALA A 326 31.15 -11.21 -2.80
C ALA A 326 32.06 -10.37 -3.72
N LYS A 327 33.38 -10.60 -3.68
CA LYS A 327 34.39 -9.75 -4.36
C LYS A 327 34.09 -9.54 -5.84
N ASP A 328 33.76 -10.60 -6.58
CA ASP A 328 33.50 -10.52 -8.02
C ASP A 328 32.24 -9.72 -8.34
N PHE A 329 31.18 -9.90 -7.53
CA PHE A 329 29.95 -9.11 -7.64
C PHE A 329 30.22 -7.63 -7.37
N ILE A 330 30.94 -7.33 -6.27
CA ILE A 330 31.31 -5.95 -5.91
C ILE A 330 32.07 -5.30 -7.06
N ALA A 331 33.11 -5.96 -7.60
CA ALA A 331 33.94 -5.40 -8.66
C ALA A 331 33.17 -5.17 -9.96
N LYS A 332 32.27 -6.08 -10.32
CA LYS A 332 31.54 -6.05 -11.60
C LYS A 332 30.31 -5.16 -11.59
N HIS A 333 29.50 -5.27 -10.53
CA HIS A 333 28.12 -4.82 -10.51
C HIS A 333 27.86 -3.69 -9.54
N THR A 334 28.89 -3.17 -8.85
CA THR A 334 28.71 -2.10 -7.87
C THR A 334 29.70 -0.95 -8.04
N SER A 335 29.42 0.16 -7.35
CA SER A 335 30.34 1.29 -7.17
C SER A 335 30.25 1.83 -5.73
N GLY A 336 31.26 2.60 -5.30
CA GLY A 336 31.31 3.24 -3.98
C GLY A 336 31.64 2.33 -2.80
N TYR A 337 32.10 1.09 -3.03
CA TYR A 337 32.39 0.12 -1.97
C TYR A 337 33.44 0.58 -0.98
N ASP A 338 34.61 1.06 -1.47
CA ASP A 338 35.74 1.46 -0.60
C ASP A 338 35.39 2.62 0.32
N ASP A 339 34.58 3.56 -0.20
CA ASP A 339 34.10 4.71 0.56
C ASP A 339 33.13 4.27 1.66
N ALA A 340 32.23 3.33 1.35
CA ALA A 340 31.33 2.74 2.35
C ALA A 340 32.09 1.97 3.43
N VAL A 341 33.12 1.18 3.05
CA VAL A 341 33.96 0.47 4.02
C VAL A 341 34.67 1.44 4.99
N LYS A 342 35.17 2.56 4.47
CA LYS A 342 35.81 3.59 5.28
C LYS A 342 34.81 4.29 6.21
N THR A 343 33.67 4.71 5.67
CA THR A 343 32.72 5.58 6.36
C THR A 343 31.84 4.81 7.34
N ASN A 344 31.46 3.57 7.00
CA ASN A 344 30.55 2.76 7.82
C ASN A 344 31.28 1.90 8.84
N ARG A 345 32.57 2.10 9.02
CA ARG A 345 33.40 1.29 9.92
C ARG A 345 32.97 1.38 11.38
N ARG A 346 32.74 0.21 12.02
CA ARG A 346 32.43 0.09 13.46
C ARG A 346 32.88 -1.25 14.01
N SER A 347 33.60 -1.21 15.16
CA SER A 347 34.04 -2.44 15.81
C SER A 347 32.88 -3.20 16.48
N LEU A 348 33.08 -4.47 16.82
CA LEU A 348 32.11 -5.26 17.60
C LEU A 348 31.82 -4.64 18.95
N GLU A 349 32.84 -4.14 19.60
CA GLU A 349 32.77 -3.52 20.94
C GLU A 349 31.97 -2.21 20.89
N ASP A 350 32.27 -1.35 19.89
CA ASP A 350 31.52 -0.09 19.70
C ASP A 350 30.08 -0.35 19.31
N GLY A 351 29.85 -1.39 18.49
CA GLY A 351 28.50 -1.82 18.10
C GLY A 351 27.70 -2.33 19.29
N ALA A 352 28.30 -3.18 20.11
CA ALA A 352 27.67 -3.71 21.32
C ALA A 352 27.31 -2.56 22.30
N LYS A 353 28.24 -1.64 22.53
CA LYS A 353 28.00 -0.46 23.35
C LYS A 353 26.87 0.44 22.85
N ALA A 354 26.82 0.66 21.53
CA ALA A 354 25.80 1.51 20.93
C ALA A 354 24.39 0.88 20.96
N THR A 355 24.31 -0.42 20.67
CA THR A 355 23.04 -1.14 20.51
C THR A 355 22.47 -1.71 21.81
N GLY A 356 23.29 -1.85 22.84
CA GLY A 356 22.95 -2.56 24.08
C GLY A 356 23.04 -4.09 23.96
N LEU A 357 23.41 -4.62 22.80
CA LEU A 357 23.65 -6.04 22.57
C LEU A 357 25.03 -6.47 23.06
N THR A 358 25.24 -7.76 23.22
CA THR A 358 26.57 -8.32 23.42
C THR A 358 27.32 -8.49 22.11
N ALA A 359 28.64 -8.39 22.12
CA ALA A 359 29.47 -8.69 20.94
C ALA A 359 29.24 -10.13 20.43
N ALA A 360 28.94 -11.08 21.33
CA ALA A 360 28.64 -12.45 20.99
C ALA A 360 27.32 -12.58 20.15
N GLN A 361 26.27 -11.84 20.51
CA GLN A 361 25.01 -11.83 19.77
C GLN A 361 25.22 -11.25 18.36
N ILE A 362 25.95 -10.15 18.23
CA ILE A 362 26.23 -9.53 16.92
C ILE A 362 27.06 -10.47 16.06
N ARG A 363 28.09 -11.12 16.64
CA ARG A 363 28.90 -12.13 15.94
C ARG A 363 28.05 -13.31 15.48
N GLN A 364 27.19 -13.84 16.34
CA GLN A 364 26.28 -14.95 15.99
C GLN A 364 25.36 -14.57 14.84
N ALA A 365 24.82 -13.35 14.84
CA ALA A 365 24.00 -12.85 13.74
C ALA A 365 24.78 -12.82 12.42
N ALA A 366 26.01 -12.29 12.42
CA ALA A 366 26.87 -12.27 11.27
C ALA A 366 27.19 -13.68 10.76
N GLU A 367 27.49 -14.62 11.66
CA GLU A 367 27.79 -16.01 11.32
C GLU A 367 26.60 -16.72 10.67
N TRP A 368 25.39 -16.55 11.23
CA TRP A 368 24.21 -17.18 10.69
C TRP A 368 23.83 -16.62 9.31
N ALA A 369 23.95 -15.32 9.15
CA ALA A 369 23.51 -14.66 7.93
C ALA A 369 24.53 -14.66 6.78
N TYR A 370 25.85 -14.66 7.09
CA TYR A 370 26.85 -14.33 6.07
C TYR A 370 28.07 -15.24 6.01
N LYS A 371 28.33 -16.07 7.03
CA LYS A 371 29.47 -16.98 7.00
C LYS A 371 29.31 -18.02 5.92
N PRO A 372 30.25 -18.15 4.95
CA PRO A 372 30.21 -19.18 3.93
C PRO A 372 30.02 -20.59 4.53
N LYS A 373 29.17 -21.40 3.87
CA LYS A 373 28.97 -22.80 4.23
C LYS A 373 30.27 -23.60 4.02
N ALA A 374 30.37 -24.79 4.63
CA ALA A 374 31.52 -25.67 4.45
C ALA A 374 31.78 -26.04 2.96
N SER A 375 30.73 -26.05 2.14
CA SER A 375 30.79 -26.20 0.69
C SER A 375 31.36 -24.98 -0.07
N GLY A 376 31.69 -23.88 0.62
CA GLY A 376 32.14 -22.64 0.00
C GLY A 376 31.01 -21.72 -0.50
N HIS A 377 29.76 -22.19 -0.51
CA HIS A 377 28.62 -21.36 -0.94
C HIS A 377 28.29 -20.30 0.11
N ARG A 378 28.00 -19.06 -0.36
CA ARG A 378 27.48 -18.00 0.50
C ARG A 378 26.04 -18.29 0.90
N PRO A 379 25.65 -18.09 2.17
CA PRO A 379 24.27 -18.24 2.61
C PRO A 379 23.34 -17.35 1.79
N ARG A 380 22.11 -17.80 1.61
CA ARG A 380 21.02 -17.02 1.05
C ARG A 380 20.28 -16.34 2.18
N THR A 381 20.56 -15.08 2.39
CA THR A 381 19.91 -14.31 3.46
C THR A 381 18.86 -13.38 2.87
N PHE A 382 17.64 -13.51 3.37
CA PHE A 382 16.52 -12.66 3.05
C PHE A 382 16.37 -11.57 4.13
N HIS A 383 16.28 -10.30 3.72
CA HIS A 383 16.30 -9.13 4.61
C HIS A 383 14.97 -8.36 4.54
N PRO A 384 13.89 -8.87 5.15
CA PRO A 384 12.64 -8.14 5.26
C PRO A 384 12.73 -7.05 6.34
N TYR A 385 12.18 -5.88 6.04
CA TYR A 385 12.15 -4.76 6.97
C TYR A 385 10.81 -4.01 6.92
N GLU A 386 10.48 -3.23 7.96
CA GLU A 386 9.24 -2.46 8.01
C GLU A 386 9.38 -1.16 8.82
N LYS A 387 8.27 -0.67 9.34
CA LYS A 387 8.10 0.66 9.94
C LYS A 387 9.10 0.97 11.07
N GLY A 388 9.64 -0.02 11.76
CA GLY A 388 10.71 0.18 12.73
C GLY A 388 11.97 0.83 12.13
N ILE A 389 12.27 0.53 10.86
CA ILE A 389 13.33 1.21 10.10
C ILE A 389 12.80 2.44 9.36
N ILE A 390 11.70 2.26 8.62
CA ILE A 390 11.16 3.25 7.69
C ILE A 390 10.81 4.56 8.39
N TRP A 391 10.33 4.49 9.62
CA TRP A 391 9.94 5.64 10.43
C TRP A 391 10.99 6.02 11.48
N GLY A 392 12.19 5.48 11.37
CA GLY A 392 13.34 5.92 12.16
C GLY A 392 13.75 7.35 11.80
N ASN A 393 14.35 8.07 12.76
CA ASN A 393 14.75 9.48 12.56
C ASN A 393 15.73 9.67 11.38
N ASP A 394 16.64 8.69 11.19
CA ASP A 394 17.63 8.70 10.12
C ASP A 394 17.39 7.54 9.13
N ASN A 395 16.15 7.31 8.75
CA ASN A 395 15.74 6.16 7.96
C ASN A 395 16.53 5.97 6.65
N TYR A 396 16.88 7.05 5.96
CA TYR A 396 17.71 6.99 4.76
C TYR A 396 19.09 6.35 5.06
N VAL A 397 19.72 6.77 6.16
CA VAL A 397 21.02 6.25 6.60
C VAL A 397 20.89 4.81 7.08
N ILE A 398 19.83 4.47 7.83
CA ILE A 398 19.56 3.10 8.28
C ILE A 398 19.42 2.15 7.08
N GLN A 399 18.62 2.53 6.10
CA GLN A 399 18.42 1.73 4.88
C GLN A 399 19.71 1.62 4.07
N SER A 400 20.48 2.70 3.95
CA SER A 400 21.77 2.68 3.26
C SER A 400 22.76 1.71 3.92
N ALA A 401 22.79 1.64 5.25
CA ALA A 401 23.61 0.70 6.00
C ALA A 401 23.15 -0.76 5.76
N LEU A 402 21.85 -1.03 5.83
CA LEU A 402 21.28 -2.35 5.54
C LEU A 402 21.57 -2.80 4.11
N VAL A 403 21.32 -1.94 3.11
CA VAL A 403 21.54 -2.28 1.70
C VAL A 403 23.04 -2.47 1.39
N SER A 404 23.93 -1.70 2.04
CA SER A 404 25.37 -1.92 1.92
C SER A 404 25.77 -3.33 2.36
N LEU A 405 25.20 -3.85 3.43
CA LEU A 405 25.43 -5.21 3.91
C LEU A 405 24.89 -6.26 2.91
N VAL A 406 23.69 -6.02 2.36
CA VAL A 406 23.07 -6.86 1.32
C VAL A 406 23.93 -6.92 0.04
N LEU A 407 24.40 -5.77 -0.45
CA LEU A 407 25.24 -5.67 -1.63
C LEU A 407 26.63 -6.33 -1.43
N ALA A 408 27.27 -6.09 -0.29
CA ALA A 408 28.57 -6.68 0.02
C ALA A 408 28.56 -8.21 0.01
N THR A 409 27.42 -8.82 0.32
CA THR A 409 27.24 -10.27 0.45
C THR A 409 26.49 -10.89 -0.74
N GLU A 410 26.15 -10.10 -1.76
CA GLU A 410 25.36 -10.52 -2.93
C GLU A 410 24.02 -11.19 -2.51
N ASN A 411 23.37 -10.63 -1.51
CA ASN A 411 22.04 -11.08 -1.09
C ASN A 411 20.91 -10.34 -1.83
N VAL A 412 21.13 -10.08 -3.11
CA VAL A 412 20.19 -9.52 -4.09
C VAL A 412 20.43 -10.20 -5.44
N GLY A 413 19.39 -10.33 -6.26
CA GLY A 413 19.50 -10.97 -7.58
C GLY A 413 19.65 -12.48 -7.57
N ARG A 414 19.63 -13.13 -6.41
CA ARG A 414 19.70 -14.59 -6.24
C ARG A 414 18.43 -15.11 -5.57
N ARG A 415 17.87 -16.23 -6.05
CA ARG A 415 16.70 -16.85 -5.39
C ARG A 415 17.00 -17.16 -3.92
N GLY A 416 16.04 -16.94 -3.06
CA GLY A 416 16.19 -17.09 -1.61
C GLY A 416 16.87 -15.91 -0.91
N THR A 417 17.12 -14.80 -1.61
CA THR A 417 17.68 -13.57 -1.05
C THR A 417 16.75 -12.38 -1.33
N GLY A 418 17.18 -11.19 -1.00
CA GLY A 418 16.50 -9.92 -1.27
C GLY A 418 16.48 -9.00 -0.07
N VAL A 419 16.22 -7.73 -0.34
CA VAL A 419 15.91 -6.72 0.67
C VAL A 419 14.50 -6.22 0.37
N CYS A 420 13.55 -6.45 1.28
CA CYS A 420 12.13 -6.32 1.01
C CYS A 420 11.43 -5.51 2.09
N ARG A 421 10.78 -4.45 1.66
CA ARG A 421 9.81 -3.73 2.50
C ARG A 421 8.55 -4.59 2.67
N LEU A 422 8.20 -4.90 3.90
CA LEU A 422 6.98 -5.68 4.20
C LEU A 422 5.70 -4.82 4.21
N GLY A 423 5.80 -3.54 3.96
CA GLY A 423 4.89 -2.52 4.33
C GLY A 423 3.48 -2.51 3.82
N GLY A 424 2.64 -1.95 4.53
CA GLY A 424 1.41 -1.21 4.37
C GLY A 424 0.29 -1.88 3.55
N HIS A 425 -0.17 -1.12 2.59
CA HIS A 425 -1.24 -1.44 1.66
C HIS A 425 -0.69 -2.00 0.33
N GLN A 426 -1.58 -2.51 -0.52
CA GLN A 426 -1.21 -2.88 -1.88
C GLN A 426 -0.90 -1.63 -2.69
N GLU A 427 -0.02 -1.80 -3.68
CA GLU A 427 0.49 -0.71 -4.49
C GLU A 427 -0.32 -0.55 -5.78
N GLY A 428 -0.38 0.68 -6.29
CA GLY A 428 -1.06 1.02 -7.53
C GLY A 428 -0.50 2.32 -8.10
N TYR A 429 0.83 2.43 -8.22
CA TYR A 429 1.49 3.67 -8.60
C TYR A 429 1.55 3.85 -10.10
N THR A 430 0.66 4.64 -10.63
CA THR A 430 0.78 5.18 -11.98
C THR A 430 0.31 6.62 -11.92
N ARG A 431 1.18 7.55 -12.21
CA ARG A 431 0.87 8.97 -12.20
C ARG A 431 1.81 9.76 -13.11
N PRO A 432 1.36 10.92 -13.61
CA PRO A 432 2.26 11.89 -14.22
C PRO A 432 3.23 12.48 -13.20
N PRO A 433 4.33 13.11 -13.67
CA PRO A 433 5.26 13.83 -12.81
C PRO A 433 4.58 14.88 -11.94
N TYR A 434 5.10 15.06 -10.72
CA TYR A 434 4.69 16.20 -9.90
C TYR A 434 5.04 17.52 -10.59
N PRO A 435 4.13 18.51 -10.61
CA PRO A 435 4.43 19.83 -11.15
C PRO A 435 5.36 20.57 -10.19
N GLY A 436 6.57 20.87 -10.63
CA GLY A 436 7.55 21.59 -9.83
C GLY A 436 7.86 20.96 -8.48
N ASN A 437 8.03 21.77 -7.44
CA ASN A 437 8.31 21.34 -6.08
C ASN A 437 7.00 21.18 -5.30
N SER A 438 6.43 19.98 -5.28
CA SER A 438 5.21 19.69 -4.50
C SER A 438 5.41 19.93 -3.00
N LYS A 439 4.39 20.51 -2.37
CA LYS A 439 4.36 20.73 -0.92
C LYS A 439 3.87 19.46 -0.21
N ILE A 440 4.63 18.96 0.74
CA ILE A 440 4.25 17.76 1.52
C ILE A 440 3.63 18.11 2.88
N TYR A 441 3.69 19.36 3.31
CA TYR A 441 3.16 19.84 4.59
C TYR A 441 1.90 20.68 4.40
N ILE A 442 0.95 20.17 3.62
CA ILE A 442 -0.31 20.87 3.30
C ILE A 442 -1.10 21.24 4.55
N ASP A 443 -1.12 20.39 5.55
CA ASP A 443 -1.74 20.64 6.84
C ASP A 443 -1.16 21.90 7.53
N GLN A 444 0.15 22.10 7.48
CA GLN A 444 0.80 23.31 8.01
C GLN A 444 0.43 24.57 7.19
N GLU A 445 0.34 24.42 5.87
CA GLU A 445 -0.11 25.51 4.99
C GLU A 445 -1.57 25.88 5.26
N VAL A 446 -2.45 24.90 5.55
CA VAL A 446 -3.84 25.14 5.99
C VAL A 446 -3.87 25.87 7.34
N ILE A 447 -3.06 25.42 8.30
CA ILE A 447 -2.90 26.08 9.62
C ILE A 447 -2.41 27.52 9.44
N ALA A 448 -1.51 27.77 8.49
CA ALA A 448 -1.01 29.12 8.19
C ALA A 448 -2.00 30.01 7.41
N GLY A 449 -3.23 29.54 7.17
CA GLY A 449 -4.28 30.31 6.50
C GLY A 449 -4.20 30.33 4.98
N LYS A 450 -3.36 29.52 4.35
CA LYS A 450 -3.20 29.45 2.90
C LYS A 450 -4.22 28.52 2.24
N GLY A 451 -4.32 28.62 0.89
CA GLY A 451 -5.24 27.84 0.07
C GLY A 451 -6.67 28.42 0.09
N LEU A 452 -7.39 28.23 -0.99
CA LEU A 452 -8.78 28.68 -1.16
C LEU A 452 -9.75 27.52 -1.20
N MET A 453 -9.32 26.39 -1.77
CA MET A 453 -10.10 25.16 -1.88
C MET A 453 -9.27 23.98 -1.41
N TYR A 454 -9.86 23.12 -0.59
CA TYR A 454 -9.24 21.92 -0.07
C TYR A 454 -10.06 20.70 -0.44
N THR A 455 -9.48 19.84 -1.26
CA THR A 455 -10.10 18.59 -1.72
C THR A 455 -9.45 17.42 -1.01
N LEU A 456 -10.28 16.62 -0.36
CA LEU A 456 -9.85 15.42 0.37
C LEU A 456 -10.35 14.18 -0.36
N TRP A 457 -9.42 13.31 -0.71
CA TRP A 457 -9.70 12.14 -1.51
C TRP A 457 -9.35 10.85 -0.74
N GLY A 458 -10.37 10.18 -0.20
CA GLY A 458 -10.21 8.91 0.53
C GLY A 458 -9.40 9.01 1.82
N THR A 459 -9.31 10.19 2.44
CA THR A 459 -8.57 10.40 3.67
C THR A 459 -9.37 11.23 4.69
N ASN A 460 -8.94 11.18 5.95
CA ASN A 460 -9.52 11.98 7.04
C ASN A 460 -8.39 12.62 7.87
N PRO A 461 -7.90 13.80 7.47
CA PRO A 461 -6.79 14.46 8.17
C PRO A 461 -7.10 14.82 9.61
N TYR A 462 -8.37 14.86 10.03
CA TYR A 462 -8.74 15.07 11.44
C TYR A 462 -8.27 13.93 12.37
N GLN A 463 -7.94 12.77 11.80
CA GLN A 463 -7.38 11.64 12.55
C GLN A 463 -5.96 11.27 12.15
N THR A 464 -5.54 11.66 10.93
CA THR A 464 -4.36 11.05 10.28
C THR A 464 -3.20 12.00 10.05
N THR A 465 -3.38 13.32 10.31
CA THR A 465 -2.30 14.29 10.15
C THR A 465 -1.53 14.55 11.44
N LEU A 466 -0.32 15.06 11.30
CA LEU A 466 0.45 15.58 12.43
C LEU A 466 -0.23 16.87 12.92
N ASN A 467 -0.28 17.05 14.25
CA ASN A 467 -0.94 18.20 14.85
C ASN A 467 -2.43 18.34 14.44
N ALA A 468 -3.13 17.21 14.41
CA ALA A 468 -4.52 17.10 13.92
C ALA A 468 -5.49 18.07 14.61
N GLU A 469 -5.31 18.31 15.90
CA GLU A 469 -6.15 19.25 16.67
C GLU A 469 -6.06 20.69 16.11
N GLN A 470 -4.86 21.20 15.92
CA GLN A 470 -4.67 22.55 15.38
C GLN A 470 -5.15 22.68 13.94
N HIS A 471 -4.87 21.64 13.10
CA HIS A 471 -5.38 21.56 11.75
C HIS A 471 -6.91 21.63 11.73
N ARG A 472 -7.58 20.81 12.54
CA ARG A 472 -9.04 20.80 12.69
C ARG A 472 -9.59 22.15 13.11
N LEU A 473 -9.05 22.75 14.17
CA LEU A 473 -9.51 24.05 14.67
C LEU A 473 -9.43 25.16 13.60
N MET A 474 -8.31 25.17 12.83
CA MET A 474 -8.14 26.17 11.78
C MET A 474 -9.06 25.90 10.58
N LEU A 475 -9.18 24.64 10.15
CA LEU A 475 -10.03 24.29 9.01
C LEU A 475 -11.51 24.58 9.33
N SER A 476 -12.00 24.17 10.52
CA SER A 476 -13.37 24.48 10.97
C SER A 476 -13.66 25.99 10.99
N LYS A 477 -12.71 26.79 11.49
CA LYS A 477 -12.87 28.25 11.48
C LYS A 477 -13.02 28.79 10.06
N ARG A 478 -12.22 28.31 9.12
CA ARG A 478 -12.23 28.77 7.73
C ARG A 478 -13.44 28.25 6.96
N ALA A 479 -13.83 26.99 7.18
CA ALA A 479 -15.02 26.38 6.60
C ALA A 479 -16.30 27.12 7.01
N LYS A 480 -16.40 27.50 8.29
CA LYS A 480 -17.56 28.25 8.81
C LYS A 480 -17.78 29.59 8.08
N ILE A 481 -16.73 30.29 7.67
CA ILE A 481 -16.85 31.52 6.87
C ILE A 481 -17.58 31.24 5.55
N VAL A 482 -17.27 30.14 4.91
CA VAL A 482 -17.91 29.70 3.66
C VAL A 482 -19.34 29.24 3.91
N ASP A 483 -19.60 28.45 4.98
CA ASP A 483 -20.97 28.04 5.38
C ASP A 483 -21.88 29.24 5.56
N GLU A 484 -21.42 30.29 6.28
CA GLU A 484 -22.20 31.51 6.50
C GLU A 484 -22.45 32.28 5.21
N ALA A 485 -21.48 32.29 4.29
CA ALA A 485 -21.64 32.93 2.97
C ALA A 485 -22.67 32.17 2.12
N ILE A 486 -22.61 30.85 2.08
CA ILE A 486 -23.58 29.99 1.39
C ILE A 486 -24.98 30.17 1.99
N ALA A 487 -25.11 30.24 3.31
CA ALA A 487 -26.38 30.42 3.99
C ALA A 487 -27.06 31.75 3.64
N ARG A 488 -26.26 32.81 3.46
CA ARG A 488 -26.76 34.14 3.02
C ARG A 488 -27.15 34.18 1.55
N ALA A 489 -26.64 33.30 0.72
CA ALA A 489 -26.88 33.22 -0.72
C ALA A 489 -28.09 32.35 -1.11
N ARG A 490 -29.13 32.29 -0.28
CA ARG A 490 -30.35 31.51 -0.57
C ARG A 490 -31.00 31.99 -1.87
N GLY A 491 -31.31 31.06 -2.78
CA GLY A 491 -31.92 31.37 -4.08
C GLY A 491 -30.94 31.83 -5.17
N ALA A 492 -29.64 31.90 -4.88
CA ALA A 492 -28.63 32.19 -5.88
C ALA A 492 -28.54 31.09 -6.95
N SER A 493 -28.27 31.47 -8.20
CA SER A 493 -27.89 30.51 -9.26
C SER A 493 -26.57 29.82 -8.91
N THR A 494 -26.24 28.75 -9.64
CA THR A 494 -24.97 28.04 -9.43
C THR A 494 -23.76 28.96 -9.63
N GLU A 495 -23.77 29.80 -10.68
CA GLU A 495 -22.73 30.77 -10.95
C GLU A 495 -22.58 31.81 -9.84
N GLN A 496 -23.72 32.38 -9.38
CA GLN A 496 -23.74 33.31 -8.26
C GLN A 496 -23.23 32.68 -6.96
N LEU A 497 -23.59 31.41 -6.71
CA LEU A 497 -23.10 30.67 -5.56
C LEU A 497 -21.59 30.47 -5.61
N VAL A 498 -21.02 30.10 -6.78
CA VAL A 498 -19.57 29.99 -7.00
C VAL A 498 -18.89 31.32 -6.70
N ASP A 499 -19.46 32.44 -7.13
CA ASP A 499 -18.93 33.76 -6.85
C ASP A 499 -18.92 34.11 -5.38
N VAL A 500 -19.99 33.79 -4.67
CA VAL A 500 -20.12 34.00 -3.22
C VAL A 500 -19.07 33.15 -2.48
N ILE A 501 -18.90 31.87 -2.84
CA ILE A 501 -17.93 30.97 -2.24
C ILE A 501 -16.51 31.49 -2.50
N TYR A 502 -16.19 31.84 -3.74
CA TYR A 502 -14.88 32.38 -4.10
C TYR A 502 -14.54 33.62 -3.28
N ASN A 503 -15.47 34.58 -3.20
CA ASN A 503 -15.28 35.81 -2.44
C ASN A 503 -15.07 35.56 -0.94
N ALA A 504 -15.81 34.60 -0.35
CA ALA A 504 -15.61 34.21 1.03
C ALA A 504 -14.22 33.57 1.27
N CYS A 505 -13.74 32.76 0.32
CA CYS A 505 -12.41 32.16 0.41
C CYS A 505 -11.31 33.23 0.21
N LYS A 506 -11.43 34.05 -0.83
CA LYS A 506 -10.37 34.99 -1.26
C LYS A 506 -10.23 36.19 -0.34
N TYR A 507 -11.35 36.79 0.09
CA TYR A 507 -11.35 38.08 0.77
C TYR A 507 -11.71 38.04 2.25
N GLN A 508 -12.27 36.91 2.73
CA GLN A 508 -12.70 36.75 4.12
C GLN A 508 -11.91 35.67 4.88
N GLY A 509 -10.93 35.02 4.22
CA GLY A 509 -10.10 33.97 4.82
C GLY A 509 -10.77 32.60 4.94
N GLY A 510 -11.89 32.41 4.25
CA GLY A 510 -12.57 31.12 4.16
C GLY A 510 -11.75 30.07 3.43
N MET A 511 -12.21 28.82 3.47
CA MET A 511 -11.71 27.69 2.67
C MET A 511 -12.87 26.78 2.31
N PHE A 512 -13.08 26.58 1.01
CA PHE A 512 -14.08 25.63 0.55
C PHE A 512 -13.51 24.21 0.67
N VAL A 513 -14.27 23.31 1.31
CA VAL A 513 -13.86 21.93 1.56
C VAL A 513 -14.76 20.98 0.78
N ALA A 514 -14.16 20.13 -0.04
CA ALA A 514 -14.85 19.05 -0.75
C ALA A 514 -14.20 17.69 -0.39
N ALA A 515 -15.01 16.66 -0.24
CA ALA A 515 -14.50 15.32 0.06
C ALA A 515 -15.11 14.27 -0.87
N MET A 516 -14.25 13.44 -1.45
CA MET A 516 -14.58 12.21 -2.17
C MET A 516 -14.32 11.04 -1.23
N ASN A 517 -15.37 10.32 -0.82
CA ASN A 517 -15.22 9.25 0.19
C ASN A 517 -16.35 8.22 0.11
N LEU A 518 -16.17 7.12 0.84
CA LEU A 518 -17.18 6.08 1.02
C LEU A 518 -18.24 6.50 2.05
N TYR A 519 -17.82 7.23 3.06
CA TYR A 519 -18.62 7.62 4.23
C TYR A 519 -18.45 9.10 4.55
N PRO A 520 -19.44 9.74 5.18
CA PRO A 520 -19.22 11.01 5.84
C PRO A 520 -18.31 10.78 7.07
N THR A 521 -17.02 11.14 6.96
CA THR A 521 -16.07 11.10 8.09
C THR A 521 -16.27 12.32 8.99
N GLN A 522 -15.50 12.45 10.08
CA GLN A 522 -15.58 13.66 10.95
C GLN A 522 -15.32 14.96 10.16
N LEU A 523 -14.58 14.87 9.06
CA LEU A 523 -14.37 16.02 8.18
C LEU A 523 -15.67 16.51 7.53
N ALA A 524 -16.70 15.68 7.41
CA ALA A 524 -17.99 16.10 6.87
C ALA A 524 -18.64 17.22 7.68
N ASP A 525 -18.33 17.38 8.96
CA ASP A 525 -18.82 18.49 9.77
C ASP A 525 -18.42 19.85 9.19
N ASP A 526 -17.25 19.92 8.55
CA ASP A 526 -16.65 21.13 7.98
C ASP A 526 -16.59 21.12 6.43
N ALA A 527 -17.05 20.05 5.78
CA ALA A 527 -17.13 19.98 4.33
C ALA A 527 -18.39 20.69 3.80
N HIS A 528 -18.30 21.23 2.57
CA HIS A 528 -19.39 21.90 1.86
C HIS A 528 -19.98 21.04 0.75
N LEU A 529 -19.17 20.07 0.25
CA LEU A 529 -19.55 19.20 -0.85
C LEU A 529 -18.97 17.79 -0.61
N LEU A 530 -19.81 16.76 -0.73
CA LEU A 530 -19.42 15.36 -0.63
C LEU A 530 -19.73 14.64 -1.94
N PHE A 531 -18.77 13.86 -2.42
CA PHE A 531 -18.94 12.97 -3.58
C PHE A 531 -18.86 11.52 -3.14
N PRO A 532 -19.79 10.65 -3.56
CA PRO A 532 -19.79 9.24 -3.25
C PRO A 532 -18.79 8.48 -4.11
N ALA A 533 -17.83 7.84 -3.46
CA ALA A 533 -16.84 6.97 -4.10
C ALA A 533 -17.22 5.48 -3.98
N THR A 534 -16.57 4.64 -4.79
CA THR A 534 -16.69 3.19 -4.75
C THR A 534 -15.47 2.55 -4.11
N HIS A 535 -15.64 1.29 -3.66
CA HIS A 535 -14.53 0.46 -3.20
C HIS A 535 -14.43 -0.83 -4.05
N PRO A 536 -13.34 -1.60 -3.90
CA PRO A 536 -13.18 -2.88 -4.60
C PRO A 536 -14.38 -3.81 -4.39
N GLY A 537 -14.81 -4.50 -5.47
CA GLY A 537 -16.04 -5.29 -5.52
C GLY A 537 -17.23 -4.51 -6.10
N GLU A 538 -17.29 -3.20 -5.92
CA GLU A 538 -18.23 -2.28 -6.60
C GLU A 538 -17.66 -1.75 -7.92
N MET A 539 -16.36 -1.91 -8.15
CA MET A 539 -15.61 -1.54 -9.34
C MET A 539 -14.57 -2.62 -9.69
N ASN A 540 -14.08 -2.63 -10.91
CA ASN A 540 -12.88 -3.37 -11.26
C ASN A 540 -11.64 -2.60 -10.81
N LEU A 541 -10.66 -3.31 -10.26
CA LEU A 541 -9.46 -2.68 -9.71
C LEU A 541 -8.24 -3.54 -9.93
N THR A 542 -7.17 -2.97 -10.50
CA THR A 542 -5.87 -3.61 -10.51
C THR A 542 -4.98 -3.11 -9.39
N SER A 543 -4.23 -4.01 -8.79
CA SER A 543 -3.25 -3.68 -7.76
C SER A 543 -2.11 -4.69 -7.76
N MET A 544 -0.97 -4.32 -7.18
CA MET A 544 0.11 -5.25 -6.92
C MET A 544 0.40 -5.38 -5.42
N ASN A 545 0.93 -6.53 -5.03
CA ASN A 545 1.31 -6.82 -3.65
C ASN A 545 2.82 -6.62 -3.40
N GLY A 546 3.29 -7.00 -2.21
CA GLY A 546 4.69 -6.86 -1.78
C GLY A 546 5.72 -7.74 -2.52
N GLU A 547 5.28 -8.55 -3.48
CA GLU A 547 6.15 -9.25 -4.43
C GLU A 547 5.93 -8.76 -5.88
N ARG A 548 5.40 -7.54 -6.06
CA ARG A 548 5.08 -6.94 -7.38
C ARG A 548 4.07 -7.75 -8.21
N ARG A 549 3.22 -8.53 -7.57
CA ARG A 549 2.22 -9.37 -8.24
C ARG A 549 0.99 -8.55 -8.60
N LEU A 550 0.86 -8.21 -9.87
CA LEU A 550 -0.28 -7.49 -10.45
C LEU A 550 -1.46 -8.45 -10.62
N ARG A 551 -2.63 -8.04 -10.14
CA ARG A 551 -3.90 -8.79 -10.24
C ARG A 551 -5.07 -7.87 -10.49
N LEU A 552 -6.13 -8.44 -11.06
CA LEU A 552 -7.42 -7.79 -11.25
C LEU A 552 -8.40 -8.33 -10.18
N SER A 553 -8.92 -7.43 -9.36
CA SER A 553 -10.12 -7.68 -8.55
C SER A 553 -11.34 -7.26 -9.33
N GLU A 554 -12.25 -8.18 -9.57
CA GLU A 554 -13.39 -7.94 -10.43
C GLU A 554 -14.62 -7.46 -9.63
N LYS A 555 -15.40 -6.60 -10.26
CA LYS A 555 -16.69 -6.15 -9.76
C LYS A 555 -17.67 -7.32 -9.64
N PHE A 556 -18.35 -7.43 -8.50
CA PHE A 556 -19.41 -8.44 -8.29
C PHE A 556 -20.72 -7.86 -7.73
N MET A 557 -20.72 -6.57 -7.39
CA MET A 557 -21.92 -5.88 -6.93
C MET A 557 -22.01 -4.47 -7.50
N ASP A 558 -23.22 -3.92 -7.52
CA ASP A 558 -23.39 -2.53 -7.92
C ASP A 558 -22.96 -1.57 -6.81
N PRO A 559 -22.41 -0.40 -7.17
CA PRO A 559 -22.15 0.65 -6.18
C PRO A 559 -23.48 1.20 -5.64
N PRO A 560 -23.49 1.71 -4.38
CA PRO A 560 -24.70 2.28 -3.80
C PRO A 560 -25.09 3.59 -4.52
N GLY A 561 -26.37 3.73 -4.83
CA GLY A 561 -26.90 4.93 -5.50
C GLY A 561 -26.17 5.26 -6.80
N SER A 562 -25.63 6.45 -6.89
CA SER A 562 -24.87 6.97 -8.04
C SER A 562 -23.37 7.09 -7.76
N ALA A 563 -22.83 6.37 -6.78
CA ALA A 563 -21.40 6.36 -6.46
C ALA A 563 -20.56 5.90 -7.66
N LYS A 564 -19.38 6.51 -7.82
CA LYS A 564 -18.48 6.29 -8.97
C LYS A 564 -17.05 5.97 -8.51
N PRO A 565 -16.26 5.23 -9.30
CA PRO A 565 -14.82 5.09 -9.12
C PRO A 565 -14.11 6.44 -9.14
N ASP A 566 -13.07 6.60 -8.34
CA ASP A 566 -12.33 7.87 -8.23
C ASP A 566 -11.74 8.33 -9.56
N CYS A 567 -11.27 7.41 -10.41
CA CYS A 567 -10.79 7.74 -11.75
C CYS A 567 -11.89 8.37 -12.63
N LEU A 568 -13.13 7.88 -12.52
CA LEU A 568 -14.25 8.44 -13.27
C LEU A 568 -14.75 9.76 -12.66
N ILE A 569 -14.67 9.94 -11.34
CA ILE A 569 -14.91 11.25 -10.71
C ILE A 569 -13.90 12.28 -11.23
N ALA A 570 -12.63 11.90 -11.32
CA ALA A 570 -11.58 12.75 -11.87
C ALA A 570 -11.84 13.10 -13.35
N ALA A 571 -12.31 12.14 -14.14
CA ALA A 571 -12.70 12.37 -15.53
C ALA A 571 -13.89 13.33 -15.66
N ASP A 572 -14.91 13.17 -14.84
CA ASP A 572 -16.07 14.07 -14.82
C ASP A 572 -15.67 15.51 -14.48
N ILE A 573 -14.80 15.70 -13.47
CA ILE A 573 -14.25 17.03 -13.12
C ILE A 573 -13.47 17.62 -14.29
N ALA A 574 -12.57 16.85 -14.89
CA ALA A 574 -11.76 17.31 -16.01
C ALA A 574 -12.63 17.68 -17.24
N ASN A 575 -13.59 16.86 -17.60
CA ASN A 575 -14.49 17.11 -18.73
C ASN A 575 -15.40 18.31 -18.48
N THR A 576 -15.86 18.52 -17.24
CA THR A 576 -16.64 19.72 -16.86
C THR A 576 -15.80 20.98 -17.00
N LEU A 577 -14.55 20.98 -16.52
CA LEU A 577 -13.62 22.10 -16.66
C LEU A 577 -13.30 22.35 -18.15
N LYS A 578 -13.06 21.31 -18.92
CA LYS A 578 -12.84 21.40 -20.36
C LYS A 578 -13.99 22.10 -21.07
N ALA A 579 -15.24 21.70 -20.80
CA ALA A 579 -16.43 22.31 -21.38
C ALA A 579 -16.57 23.81 -21.00
N MET A 580 -16.27 24.16 -19.75
CA MET A 580 -16.27 25.55 -19.30
C MET A 580 -15.23 26.39 -20.06
N TYR A 581 -13.99 25.88 -20.21
CA TYR A 581 -12.94 26.58 -20.95
C TYR A 581 -13.20 26.64 -22.47
N GLN A 582 -13.88 25.63 -23.04
CA GLN A 582 -14.34 25.68 -24.43
C GLN A 582 -15.34 26.83 -24.64
N LYS A 583 -16.31 26.97 -23.73
CA LYS A 583 -17.26 28.08 -23.76
C LYS A 583 -16.58 29.43 -23.68
N ASP A 584 -15.48 29.53 -22.94
CA ASP A 584 -14.68 30.76 -22.81
C ASP A 584 -13.68 30.98 -23.97
N GLY A 585 -13.55 30.04 -24.90
CA GLY A 585 -12.60 30.12 -26.02
C GLY A 585 -11.12 29.97 -25.60
N LYS A 586 -10.81 29.44 -24.43
CA LYS A 586 -9.44 29.31 -23.88
C LYS A 586 -8.79 27.97 -24.33
N ALA A 587 -8.33 27.94 -25.60
CA ALA A 587 -7.82 26.72 -26.25
C ALA A 587 -6.69 26.02 -25.48
N ASP A 588 -5.74 26.76 -24.90
CA ASP A 588 -4.64 26.18 -24.13
C ASP A 588 -5.14 25.47 -22.85
N MET A 589 -6.14 26.05 -22.21
CA MET A 589 -6.77 25.44 -21.03
C MET A 589 -7.57 24.21 -21.44
N VAL A 590 -8.31 24.25 -22.55
CA VAL A 590 -9.01 23.07 -23.09
C VAL A 590 -8.04 21.90 -23.28
N LYS A 591 -6.87 22.15 -23.90
CA LYS A 591 -5.84 21.12 -24.12
C LYS A 591 -5.32 20.50 -22.83
N ARG A 592 -5.26 21.24 -21.72
CA ARG A 592 -4.82 20.69 -20.42
C ARG A 592 -5.75 19.61 -19.88
N PHE A 593 -7.03 19.65 -20.25
CA PHE A 593 -8.06 18.70 -19.78
C PHE A 593 -8.41 17.67 -20.86
N ASP A 594 -7.56 17.47 -21.89
CA ASP A 594 -7.73 16.42 -22.87
C ASP A 594 -7.37 15.02 -22.32
N GLY A 595 -7.97 13.99 -22.93
CA GLY A 595 -7.63 12.59 -22.64
C GLY A 595 -8.28 12.01 -21.38
N PHE A 596 -9.39 12.59 -20.90
CA PHE A 596 -10.22 12.06 -19.80
C PHE A 596 -11.55 11.48 -20.31
N ASN A 597 -11.55 10.94 -21.52
CA ASN A 597 -12.73 10.36 -22.17
C ASN A 597 -12.93 8.87 -21.79
N TRP A 598 -12.86 8.59 -20.49
CA TRP A 598 -13.03 7.25 -19.94
C TRP A 598 -14.49 7.02 -19.56
N GLU A 599 -15.02 5.86 -19.96
CA GLU A 599 -16.35 5.37 -19.57
C GLU A 599 -16.26 4.30 -18.49
N THR A 600 -15.11 3.61 -18.42
CA THR A 600 -14.84 2.51 -17.50
C THR A 600 -13.49 2.65 -16.80
N GLU A 601 -13.30 1.88 -15.75
CA GLU A 601 -12.00 1.76 -15.07
C GLU A 601 -10.92 1.18 -16.01
N GLU A 602 -11.32 0.28 -16.91
CA GLU A 602 -10.39 -0.30 -17.90
C GLU A 602 -9.83 0.75 -18.86
N ASP A 603 -10.63 1.77 -19.20
CA ASP A 603 -10.14 2.89 -20.03
C ASP A 603 -9.06 3.68 -19.30
N ALA A 604 -9.26 3.96 -18.01
CA ALA A 604 -8.25 4.61 -17.18
C ALA A 604 -6.98 3.76 -17.02
N PHE A 605 -7.13 2.44 -16.82
CA PHE A 605 -6.00 1.50 -16.80
C PHE A 605 -5.23 1.50 -18.13
N ASN A 606 -5.92 1.46 -19.24
CA ASN A 606 -5.31 1.48 -20.56
C ASN A 606 -4.60 2.81 -20.86
N ASP A 607 -5.15 3.93 -20.43
CA ASP A 607 -4.53 5.24 -20.59
C ASP A 607 -3.31 5.41 -19.69
N GLY A 608 -3.35 4.93 -18.47
CA GLY A 608 -2.29 5.05 -17.46
C GLY A 608 -1.28 3.91 -17.48
N PHE A 609 -1.62 2.81 -16.84
CA PHE A 609 -0.70 1.70 -16.58
C PHE A 609 -0.12 1.09 -17.87
N ARG A 610 -0.96 0.87 -18.89
CA ARG A 610 -0.50 0.31 -20.15
C ARG A 610 0.35 1.25 -21.00
N ARG A 611 0.36 2.54 -20.69
CA ARG A 611 1.23 3.53 -21.35
C ARG A 611 2.59 3.65 -20.68
N ALA A 612 2.74 3.19 -19.46
CA ALA A 612 4.03 3.21 -18.76
C ALA A 612 5.10 2.49 -19.59
N GLY A 613 6.31 3.05 -19.63
CA GLY A 613 7.40 2.56 -20.49
C GLY A 613 7.33 2.99 -21.95
N ARG A 614 6.35 3.80 -22.37
CA ARG A 614 6.31 4.41 -23.70
C ARG A 614 7.02 5.78 -23.69
N PRO A 615 7.61 6.21 -24.82
CA PRO A 615 8.24 7.51 -24.92
C PRO A 615 7.29 8.63 -24.49
N GLY A 616 7.75 9.52 -23.59
CA GLY A 616 6.97 10.66 -23.09
C GLY A 616 5.98 10.35 -21.96
N VAL A 617 5.95 9.11 -21.47
CA VAL A 617 5.23 8.72 -20.25
C VAL A 617 6.25 8.39 -19.17
N GLU A 618 6.08 8.94 -17.97
CA GLU A 618 6.92 8.52 -16.85
C GLU A 618 6.76 7.02 -16.60
N PRO A 619 7.88 6.30 -16.46
CA PRO A 619 7.79 4.92 -16.03
C PRO A 619 7.09 4.88 -14.68
N ILE A 620 6.23 3.88 -14.49
CA ILE A 620 5.88 3.43 -13.16
C ILE A 620 7.22 3.19 -12.48
N ASP A 621 7.47 3.86 -11.36
CA ASP A 621 8.76 3.79 -10.69
C ASP A 621 9.30 2.35 -10.63
N SER A 622 10.47 2.11 -10.10
CA SER A 622 11.23 0.85 -10.12
C SER A 622 10.43 -0.48 -10.01
N GLN A 623 9.15 -0.40 -9.74
CA GLN A 623 8.27 -1.55 -9.50
C GLN A 623 7.37 -1.93 -10.69
N GLY A 624 7.10 -1.01 -11.60
CA GLY A 624 6.17 -1.22 -12.71
C GLY A 624 6.82 -1.63 -14.03
N GLY A 625 8.08 -1.28 -14.21
CA GLY A 625 8.88 -1.61 -15.39
C GLY A 625 8.28 -1.15 -16.71
N ASP A 626 9.13 -1.16 -17.73
CA ASP A 626 8.83 -0.70 -19.10
C ASP A 626 7.80 -1.57 -19.86
N THR A 627 7.27 -2.61 -19.24
CA THR A 627 6.47 -3.64 -19.89
C THR A 627 5.03 -3.76 -19.36
N GLY A 628 4.62 -2.84 -18.51
CA GLY A 628 3.24 -2.78 -17.99
C GLY A 628 2.17 -2.75 -19.10
N TYR A 629 2.49 -2.17 -20.26
CA TYR A 629 1.59 -2.12 -21.41
C TYR A 629 1.18 -3.49 -21.98
N LEU A 630 1.88 -4.57 -21.63
CA LEU A 630 1.53 -5.94 -22.01
C LEU A 630 0.32 -6.49 -21.22
N ALA A 631 0.04 -5.95 -20.04
CA ALA A 631 -1.11 -6.36 -19.25
C ALA A 631 -2.42 -5.83 -19.86
N THR A 632 -3.42 -6.67 -19.93
CA THR A 632 -4.81 -6.30 -20.24
C THR A 632 -5.72 -6.91 -19.19
N TYR A 633 -6.90 -6.37 -18.98
CA TYR A 633 -7.89 -6.99 -18.09
C TYR A 633 -8.20 -8.43 -18.48
N GLU A 634 -8.28 -8.72 -19.79
CA GLU A 634 -8.50 -10.08 -20.29
C GLU A 634 -7.39 -11.05 -19.84
N LEU A 635 -6.13 -10.66 -20.02
CA LEU A 635 -4.98 -11.49 -19.62
C LEU A 635 -4.87 -11.64 -18.09
N LEU A 636 -5.17 -10.57 -17.35
CA LEU A 636 -5.19 -10.61 -15.88
C LEU A 636 -6.34 -11.48 -15.36
N ARG A 637 -7.51 -11.44 -16.02
CA ARG A 637 -8.64 -12.32 -15.68
C ARG A 637 -8.29 -13.80 -15.90
N LYS A 638 -7.60 -14.12 -16.99
CA LYS A 638 -7.08 -15.48 -17.26
C LYS A 638 -6.01 -15.90 -16.23
N ALA A 639 -5.18 -14.98 -15.76
CA ALA A 639 -4.19 -15.26 -14.73
C ALA A 639 -4.81 -15.46 -13.33
N GLY A 640 -6.03 -14.97 -13.10
CA GLY A 640 -6.78 -15.12 -11.86
C GLY A 640 -6.05 -14.52 -10.65
N ASN A 641 -6.27 -15.12 -9.47
CA ASN A 641 -5.63 -14.66 -8.23
C ASN A 641 -4.12 -14.89 -8.18
N ASN A 642 -3.56 -15.67 -9.11
CA ASN A 642 -2.12 -15.83 -9.25
C ASN A 642 -1.45 -14.69 -10.04
N GLY A 643 -2.21 -13.95 -10.85
CA GLY A 643 -1.73 -12.76 -11.54
C GLY A 643 -0.36 -12.90 -12.22
N VAL A 644 0.40 -11.82 -12.25
CA VAL A 644 1.75 -11.78 -12.84
C VAL A 644 2.67 -10.87 -12.03
N GLN A 645 3.91 -11.27 -11.81
CA GLN A 645 4.91 -10.40 -11.15
C GLN A 645 5.54 -9.43 -12.15
N LEU A 646 5.52 -8.16 -11.80
CA LEU A 646 6.15 -7.09 -12.58
C LEU A 646 7.70 -7.12 -12.43
N PRO A 647 8.46 -6.64 -13.41
CA PRO A 647 8.03 -6.28 -14.76
C PRO A 647 7.61 -7.49 -15.62
N ILE A 648 6.67 -7.28 -16.54
CA ILE A 648 6.21 -8.32 -17.47
C ILE A 648 7.20 -8.43 -18.61
N LYS A 649 7.76 -9.61 -18.83
CA LYS A 649 8.78 -9.88 -19.89
C LYS A 649 8.16 -10.13 -21.26
N ALA A 650 7.04 -10.83 -21.31
CA ALA A 650 6.41 -11.26 -22.55
C ALA A 650 4.96 -11.73 -22.33
N VAL A 651 4.25 -11.91 -23.44
CA VAL A 651 3.03 -12.73 -23.53
C VAL A 651 3.36 -13.97 -24.36
N LYS A 652 3.17 -15.15 -23.79
CA LYS A 652 3.41 -16.42 -24.47
C LYS A 652 2.18 -17.32 -24.31
N ASP A 653 1.69 -17.86 -25.40
CA ASP A 653 0.50 -18.73 -25.45
C ASP A 653 -0.71 -18.14 -24.67
N GLY A 654 -0.91 -16.82 -24.81
CA GLY A 654 -1.99 -16.10 -24.12
C GLY A 654 -1.80 -15.96 -22.61
N LYS A 655 -0.58 -16.18 -22.09
CA LYS A 655 -0.23 -16.02 -20.66
C LYS A 655 0.83 -14.93 -20.49
N LEU A 656 0.68 -14.15 -19.44
CA LEU A 656 1.66 -13.15 -19.03
C LEU A 656 2.87 -13.85 -18.38
N ILE A 657 4.08 -13.49 -18.81
CA ILE A 657 5.35 -13.96 -18.25
C ILE A 657 6.00 -12.81 -17.48
N GLY A 658 6.09 -12.96 -16.19
CA GLY A 658 6.62 -11.92 -15.27
C GLY A 658 8.06 -12.15 -14.84
N THR A 659 8.49 -11.35 -13.86
CA THR A 659 9.81 -11.38 -13.25
C THR A 659 9.72 -11.70 -11.77
N GLU A 660 10.10 -12.91 -11.38
CA GLU A 660 10.05 -13.34 -9.98
C GLU A 660 11.16 -12.72 -9.13
N MET A 661 12.35 -12.59 -9.70
CA MET A 661 13.54 -12.01 -9.06
C MET A 661 14.10 -10.90 -9.94
N GLU A 662 14.19 -9.69 -9.40
CA GLU A 662 14.87 -8.58 -10.04
C GLU A 662 16.39 -8.69 -9.88
N TYR A 663 17.13 -8.03 -10.77
CA TYR A 663 18.61 -7.95 -10.76
C TYR A 663 19.35 -9.28 -10.89
N ALA A 664 18.69 -10.35 -11.35
CA ALA A 664 19.32 -11.66 -11.58
C ALA A 664 20.38 -11.60 -12.70
N ASP A 665 20.29 -10.62 -13.57
CA ASP A 665 21.26 -10.35 -14.64
C ASP A 665 22.41 -9.39 -14.22
N GLY A 666 22.41 -8.95 -12.96
CA GLY A 666 23.37 -7.99 -12.42
C GLY A 666 23.21 -6.57 -12.91
N LYS A 667 22.06 -6.21 -13.52
CA LYS A 667 21.75 -4.85 -13.93
C LYS A 667 20.79 -4.21 -12.92
N PHE A 668 21.18 -3.07 -12.40
CA PHE A 668 20.46 -2.32 -11.37
C PHE A 668 19.80 -1.08 -11.92
N SER A 669 18.80 -0.57 -11.20
CA SER A 669 17.97 0.58 -11.61
C SER A 669 18.66 1.93 -11.37
N THR A 670 19.85 2.08 -11.96
CA THR A 670 20.67 3.31 -11.93
C THR A 670 21.09 3.70 -13.35
N GLY A 671 21.57 4.90 -13.54
CA GLY A 671 21.99 5.40 -14.85
C GLY A 671 23.16 4.63 -15.47
N ASP A 672 24.02 4.01 -14.66
CA ASP A 672 25.16 3.19 -15.09
C ASP A 672 24.88 1.68 -14.99
N GLY A 673 23.68 1.30 -14.56
CA GLY A 673 23.28 -0.11 -14.40
C GLY A 673 23.94 -0.83 -13.23
N LYS A 674 24.65 -0.13 -12.33
CA LYS A 674 25.32 -0.70 -11.16
C LYS A 674 24.59 -0.35 -9.87
N ALA A 675 24.68 -1.22 -8.87
CA ALA A 675 24.26 -0.86 -7.52
C ALA A 675 25.30 0.06 -6.86
N HIS A 676 24.81 1.09 -6.14
CA HIS A 676 25.68 2.09 -5.53
C HIS A 676 25.73 1.95 -4.01
N PHE A 677 26.88 1.65 -3.45
CA PHE A 677 27.09 1.79 -2.01
C PHE A 677 26.96 3.25 -1.61
N LYS A 678 26.37 3.50 -0.45
CA LYS A 678 26.22 4.85 0.11
C LYS A 678 26.89 4.94 1.49
N PRO A 679 27.58 6.05 1.77
CA PRO A 679 28.04 6.35 3.12
C PRO A 679 26.86 6.39 4.11
N ALA A 680 26.96 5.68 5.20
CA ALA A 680 25.95 5.58 6.23
C ALA A 680 26.58 5.65 7.64
N PRO A 681 27.29 6.73 8.00
CA PRO A 681 27.99 6.81 9.28
C PRO A 681 27.02 6.85 10.46
N TRP A 682 27.34 6.12 11.53
CA TRP A 682 26.67 6.26 12.80
C TRP A 682 27.27 7.39 13.63
N ASN A 683 26.52 8.43 13.88
CA ASN A 683 26.95 9.63 14.61
C ASN A 683 26.34 9.76 16.03
N GLY A 684 25.76 8.67 16.55
CA GLY A 684 25.01 8.67 17.79
C GLY A 684 23.51 8.87 17.60
N LEU A 685 22.77 8.85 18.69
CA LEU A 685 21.34 9.18 18.65
C LEU A 685 21.16 10.67 18.32
N PRO A 686 20.12 11.04 17.54
CA PRO A 686 19.77 12.44 17.35
C PRO A 686 19.64 13.15 18.69
N LYS A 687 20.11 14.42 18.76
CA LYS A 687 20.16 15.18 20.01
C LYS A 687 18.84 15.16 20.77
N MET A 688 17.72 15.35 20.07
CA MET A 688 16.39 15.34 20.67
C MET A 688 16.09 13.97 21.33
N VAL A 689 16.45 12.87 20.70
CA VAL A 689 16.25 11.50 21.23
C VAL A 689 17.17 11.25 22.44
N ALA A 690 18.43 11.68 22.35
CA ALA A 690 19.39 11.58 23.45
C ALA A 690 18.96 12.38 24.69
N ASP A 691 18.47 13.61 24.50
CA ASP A 691 17.94 14.46 25.57
C ASP A 691 16.70 13.83 26.23
N GLN A 692 15.77 13.25 25.46
CA GLN A 692 14.60 12.55 26.00
C GLN A 692 15.02 11.28 26.76
N LYS A 693 15.97 10.52 26.23
CA LYS A 693 16.51 9.34 26.90
C LYS A 693 17.17 9.67 28.23
N ALA A 694 17.89 10.78 28.31
CA ALA A 694 18.50 11.24 29.58
C ALA A 694 17.44 11.66 30.62
N LYS A 695 16.29 12.15 30.16
CA LYS A 695 15.18 12.62 31.00
C LYS A 695 14.22 11.52 31.43
N TYR A 696 13.89 10.58 30.52
CA TYR A 696 12.88 9.55 30.75
C TYR A 696 13.52 8.16 30.83
N LYS A 697 13.06 7.40 31.80
CA LYS A 697 13.63 6.08 32.15
C LYS A 697 13.13 4.96 31.25
N PHE A 698 11.91 5.12 30.64
CA PHE A 698 11.25 4.07 29.87
C PHE A 698 11.05 4.50 28.42
N TRP A 699 11.13 3.52 27.52
CA TRP A 699 10.75 3.65 26.12
C TRP A 699 9.32 3.14 25.92
N ILE A 700 8.55 3.85 25.10
CA ILE A 700 7.26 3.38 24.63
C ILE A 700 7.48 2.73 23.26
N ASN A 701 7.16 1.46 23.16
CA ASN A 701 7.15 0.74 21.90
C ASN A 701 5.71 0.47 21.46
N GLN A 702 5.33 0.99 20.31
CA GLN A 702 4.01 0.81 19.74
C GLN A 702 3.98 -0.43 18.84
N GLY A 703 2.95 -1.27 19.00
CA GLY A 703 2.73 -2.48 18.20
C GLY A 703 1.40 -2.46 17.45
N ARG A 704 1.24 -3.42 16.56
CA ARG A 704 -0.02 -3.68 15.84
C ARG A 704 -0.70 -4.92 16.42
N ALA A 705 -2.02 -4.97 16.30
CA ALA A 705 -2.83 -6.14 16.58
C ALA A 705 -3.40 -6.71 15.28
N ASN A 706 -3.56 -8.02 15.22
CA ASN A 706 -4.04 -8.71 14.01
C ASN A 706 -5.49 -8.34 13.66
N GLU A 707 -6.28 -7.96 14.65
CA GLU A 707 -7.71 -7.66 14.52
C GLU A 707 -7.99 -6.30 13.89
N VAL A 708 -7.04 -5.37 13.96
CA VAL A 708 -7.23 -3.99 13.49
C VAL A 708 -6.31 -3.64 12.35
N TRP A 709 -6.77 -2.74 11.49
CA TRP A 709 -6.00 -2.20 10.38
C TRP A 709 -5.50 -0.80 10.71
N GLN A 710 -4.27 -0.50 10.30
CA GLN A 710 -3.55 0.80 10.40
C GLN A 710 -4.09 1.78 11.46
N THR A 711 -5.10 2.53 11.15
CA THR A 711 -5.70 3.55 12.02
C THR A 711 -7.00 3.08 12.68
N ALA A 712 -7.29 1.79 12.64
CA ALA A 712 -8.46 1.10 13.20
C ALA A 712 -9.79 1.56 12.62
#